data_9e48d1a44ec6402e5f9d3e91b9661ba6
#
_entry.id   9e48d1a44ec6402e5f9d3e91b9661ba6
#
_cell.length_a   1.000
_cell.length_b   1.000
_cell.length_c   1.000
_cell.angle_alpha   90.00
_cell.angle_beta   90.00
_cell.angle_gamma   90.00
#
_symmetry.space_group_name_H-M   'P 1'
#
loop_
_entity.id
_entity.type
_entity.pdbx_description
1 polymer ?
#
loop_
_entity_poly.entity_id
_entity_poly.type
_entity_poly.pdbx_seq_one_letter_code
_entity_poly.pdbx_strand_id
1 'polypeptide(L)'
;MKEKFKDSALSPKERAEDLLPRLTLREKVGQVNQKLYGFQSYTCNGEHVELADSFKEEVEKWGGLGVLYGLYRADPWANKDYTTGLTGVNAIRAYNLAQHYVLEHSRFGIPMLMSSECPHGHQALDGYLLPVNLGMGAAWNPKLVEEGFKVVGEQQKEMGVDFALVSMLDILRDPRWGRSEECYGEDPYLCGQNAAAAVKGCASAGLEVVAKHFCAQGETTGGVNASAARIGERELREIHLPAMKEVVKAGATGVMAAYNEIDGVPCHANEWLLKDVLREGLGFDGIVMADGVAIDRLGMLTGNDKAANGAYALNAGVDVSLWDDSFPHLEEAVERGLVSEETLDKAVLRVLELKFARGLFEHPYLEEKPLTEYNVPKTFPQSLEIARQSAVLLKNNGVLPLKKEKKLRIAVIGPNADALYQQLGDYTPPLRDGVGVTVLDGIRNEFKNADVRYALGCTICDDDTSGIAEAEKLAEESDLVILALGGSSSRFAGAEFDTNGAAIVGTKLQMDCGEGVDTSDVRLPGAQNELANAVFESGKPVVTVLVSGRPHAIPKIAEKSDAVLWSFYPGPWGGTAIAEVLSGAADPCGCLPVSVPRTTGQLPVYYNARASYDMMRYRDLENTPLYPFGFGLHYTTFKTTVKDGTPEISIAALENGKAHTVTCEVENTGSTAGHATVQLYIQGVSGTIVRRVRELKAFEKVYLQPGEKKTVELKLDCDALSIWNRKMQFAPEESKVELYVEESGSKVWNGELKITK
;
A
#
# COMPACT_ATOMS: atom_id res chain seq x y z
N MET A 1 -8.54 0.19 47.93
CA MET A 1 -9.61 -0.19 46.97
C MET A 1 -9.22 -1.50 46.32
N LYS A 2 -10.16 -2.41 46.07
CA LYS A 2 -9.87 -3.68 45.34
C LYS A 2 -9.38 -3.31 43.95
N GLU A 3 -8.28 -3.92 43.49
CA GLU A 3 -7.70 -3.69 42.15
C GLU A 3 -8.55 -4.41 41.12
N LYS A 4 -9.59 -3.76 40.60
CA LYS A 4 -10.52 -4.35 39.64
C LYS A 4 -9.85 -4.66 38.29
N PHE A 5 -8.82 -3.89 37.90
CA PHE A 5 -8.09 -4.12 36.66
C PHE A 5 -7.45 -5.51 36.58
N LYS A 6 -7.22 -6.19 37.72
CA LYS A 6 -6.70 -7.57 37.79
C LYS A 6 -7.76 -8.64 37.61
N ASP A 7 -9.03 -8.29 37.52
CA ASP A 7 -10.14 -9.23 37.38
C ASP A 7 -10.43 -9.44 35.86
N SER A 8 -9.97 -10.57 35.35
CA SER A 8 -10.13 -10.95 33.93
C SER A 8 -11.59 -11.20 33.50
N ALA A 9 -12.53 -11.27 34.45
CA ALA A 9 -13.95 -11.36 34.13
C ALA A 9 -14.59 -10.02 33.74
N LEU A 10 -13.94 -8.89 34.03
CA LEU A 10 -14.38 -7.56 33.63
C LEU A 10 -13.98 -7.25 32.18
N SER A 11 -14.73 -6.38 31.56
CA SER A 11 -14.42 -5.93 30.20
C SER A 11 -13.10 -5.14 30.15
N PRO A 12 -12.40 -5.13 29.00
CA PRO A 12 -11.18 -4.33 28.80
C PRO A 12 -11.36 -2.87 29.25
N LYS A 13 -12.49 -2.26 28.92
CA LYS A 13 -12.82 -0.88 29.28
C LYS A 13 -12.94 -0.68 30.80
N GLU A 14 -13.70 -1.54 31.51
CA GLU A 14 -13.85 -1.46 32.97
C GLU A 14 -12.50 -1.62 33.69
N ARG A 15 -11.63 -2.47 33.16
CA ARG A 15 -10.26 -2.69 33.69
C ARG A 15 -9.39 -1.46 33.46
N ALA A 16 -9.42 -0.88 32.26
CA ALA A 16 -8.68 0.33 31.91
C ALA A 16 -9.14 1.54 32.74
N GLU A 17 -10.46 1.73 32.93
CA GLU A 17 -11.03 2.78 33.76
C GLU A 17 -10.68 2.65 35.27
N ASP A 18 -10.45 1.42 35.78
CA ASP A 18 -9.96 1.21 37.15
C ASP A 18 -8.45 1.45 37.28
N LEU A 19 -7.66 1.15 36.26
CA LEU A 19 -6.21 1.31 36.28
C LEU A 19 -5.78 2.76 36.08
N LEU A 20 -6.39 3.49 35.13
CA LEU A 20 -6.02 4.84 34.73
C LEU A 20 -5.84 5.83 35.88
N PRO A 21 -6.77 6.00 36.83
CA PRO A 21 -6.63 6.96 37.94
C PRO A 21 -5.57 6.58 38.98
N ARG A 22 -4.95 5.42 38.85
CA ARG A 22 -3.86 4.97 39.72
C ARG A 22 -2.49 5.38 39.18
N LEU A 23 -2.40 5.77 37.91
CA LEU A 23 -1.19 6.19 37.24
C LEU A 23 -0.81 7.61 37.62
N THR A 24 0.47 7.86 37.81
CA THR A 24 1.02 9.20 37.87
C THR A 24 1.02 9.85 36.49
N LEU A 25 1.12 11.18 36.42
CA LEU A 25 1.22 11.91 35.16
C LEU A 25 2.37 11.35 34.28
N ARG A 26 3.51 11.07 34.90
CA ARG A 26 4.67 10.46 34.20
C ARG A 26 4.37 9.09 33.61
N GLU A 27 3.75 8.19 34.37
CA GLU A 27 3.33 6.88 33.88
C GLU A 27 2.32 6.99 32.73
N LYS A 28 1.42 7.96 32.78
CA LYS A 28 0.46 8.27 31.69
C LYS A 28 1.19 8.69 30.41
N VAL A 29 2.17 9.58 30.50
CA VAL A 29 3.00 9.99 29.36
C VAL A 29 3.77 8.81 28.81
N GLY A 30 4.30 7.93 29.67
CA GLY A 30 4.97 6.69 29.25
C GLY A 30 4.09 5.74 28.44
N GLN A 31 2.76 5.76 28.63
CA GLN A 31 1.85 4.89 27.87
C GLN A 31 1.57 5.39 26.43
N VAL A 32 1.72 6.68 26.16
CA VAL A 32 1.43 7.32 24.86
C VAL A 32 2.70 7.70 24.09
N ASN A 33 3.85 7.66 24.75
CA ASN A 33 5.15 7.97 24.16
C ASN A 33 5.78 6.72 23.52
N GLN A 34 6.07 6.79 22.22
CA GLN A 34 6.76 5.76 21.44
C GLN A 34 8.07 6.32 20.87
N LYS A 35 8.97 6.72 21.79
CA LYS A 35 10.25 7.38 21.45
C LYS A 35 11.28 6.44 20.85
N LEU A 36 11.32 5.19 21.29
CA LEU A 36 12.38 4.26 20.94
C LEU A 36 12.28 3.72 19.51
N TYR A 37 13.42 3.59 18.86
CA TYR A 37 13.59 2.73 17.69
C TYR A 37 13.84 1.30 18.19
N GLY A 38 12.89 0.40 18.06
CA GLY A 38 12.97 -0.96 18.61
C GLY A 38 14.17 -1.76 18.09
N PHE A 39 14.59 -1.53 16.83
CA PHE A 39 15.79 -2.15 16.27
C PHE A 39 17.10 -1.67 16.93
N GLN A 40 17.06 -0.59 17.72
CA GLN A 40 18.19 -0.12 18.57
C GLN A 40 18.04 -0.55 20.02
N SER A 41 16.96 -1.20 20.40
CA SER A 41 16.65 -1.60 21.79
C SER A 41 17.37 -2.86 22.24
N TYR A 42 18.14 -3.50 21.36
CA TYR A 42 18.85 -4.74 21.64
C TYR A 42 20.19 -4.80 20.89
N THR A 43 21.07 -5.69 21.38
CA THR A 43 22.20 -6.22 20.63
C THR A 43 22.02 -7.72 20.43
N CYS A 44 22.42 -8.23 19.25
CA CYS A 44 22.37 -9.64 18.90
C CYS A 44 23.66 -10.03 18.18
N ASN A 45 24.25 -11.16 18.57
CA ASN A 45 25.45 -11.71 17.93
C ASN A 45 25.23 -13.11 17.36
N GLY A 46 24.02 -13.41 16.93
CA GLY A 46 23.61 -14.70 16.33
C GLY A 46 23.10 -15.72 17.35
N GLU A 47 23.67 -15.82 18.55
CA GLU A 47 23.24 -16.77 19.57
C GLU A 47 22.70 -16.10 20.84
N HIS A 48 23.14 -14.89 21.11
CA HIS A 48 22.85 -14.17 22.34
C HIS A 48 22.18 -12.83 22.06
N VAL A 49 21.12 -12.53 22.81
CA VAL A 49 20.36 -11.28 22.73
C VAL A 49 20.40 -10.60 24.09
N GLU A 50 20.74 -9.32 24.10
CA GLU A 50 20.73 -8.47 25.30
C GLU A 50 19.99 -7.16 25.01
N LEU A 51 19.29 -6.63 26.02
CA LEU A 51 18.66 -5.31 25.94
C LEU A 51 19.71 -4.19 26.02
N ALA A 52 19.58 -3.21 25.16
CA ALA A 52 20.41 -2.01 25.17
C ALA A 52 20.12 -1.15 26.41
N ASP A 53 21.14 -0.41 26.88
CA ASP A 53 20.96 0.48 28.03
C ASP A 53 19.94 1.59 27.76
N SER A 54 19.90 2.12 26.53
CA SER A 54 18.89 3.11 26.10
C SER A 54 17.46 2.63 26.27
N PHE A 55 17.17 1.34 26.04
CA PHE A 55 15.88 0.74 26.30
C PHE A 55 15.55 0.71 27.79
N LYS A 56 16.52 0.28 28.61
CA LYS A 56 16.37 0.20 30.07
C LYS A 56 16.12 1.58 30.68
N GLU A 57 16.93 2.58 30.27
CA GLU A 57 16.80 3.97 30.74
C GLU A 57 15.43 4.57 30.41
N GLU A 58 14.90 4.30 29.21
CA GLU A 58 13.59 4.81 28.80
C GLU A 58 12.45 4.15 29.60
N VAL A 59 12.52 2.82 29.81
CA VAL A 59 11.54 2.09 30.64
C VAL A 59 11.57 2.59 32.09
N GLU A 60 12.74 2.75 32.69
CA GLU A 60 12.88 3.24 34.08
C GLU A 60 12.41 4.69 34.22
N LYS A 61 12.71 5.55 33.25
CA LYS A 61 12.28 6.96 33.23
C LYS A 61 10.76 7.10 33.34
N TRP A 62 10.01 6.26 32.64
CA TRP A 62 8.54 6.36 32.56
C TRP A 62 7.83 5.40 33.53
N GLY A 63 8.54 4.48 34.18
CA GLY A 63 7.93 3.43 34.99
C GLY A 63 7.16 2.41 34.16
N GLY A 64 7.66 2.07 32.99
CA GLY A 64 7.09 1.16 32.01
C GLY A 64 7.20 1.70 30.57
N LEU A 65 6.56 1.02 29.62
CA LEU A 65 6.54 1.43 28.21
C LEU A 65 5.15 1.19 27.61
N GLY A 66 4.64 2.16 26.88
CA GLY A 66 3.33 2.07 26.23
C GLY A 66 3.37 1.19 24.99
N VAL A 67 4.13 1.61 23.99
CA VAL A 67 4.27 0.96 22.68
C VAL A 67 5.75 0.95 22.28
N LEU A 68 6.22 -0.15 21.69
CA LEU A 68 7.55 -0.27 21.08
C LEU A 68 7.41 -0.50 19.59
N TYR A 69 8.02 0.38 18.79
CA TYR A 69 8.03 0.23 17.33
C TYR A 69 9.23 -0.59 16.85
N GLY A 70 8.98 -1.51 15.89
CA GLY A 70 10.01 -2.00 14.98
C GLY A 70 11.14 -2.79 15.62
N LEU A 71 10.85 -3.59 16.66
CA LEU A 71 11.85 -4.49 17.28
C LEU A 71 12.52 -5.39 16.23
N TYR A 72 11.76 -5.85 15.26
CA TYR A 72 12.18 -6.81 14.23
C TYR A 72 12.66 -6.17 12.93
N ARG A 73 12.51 -4.83 12.80
CA ARG A 73 12.87 -4.14 11.56
C ARG A 73 14.30 -4.46 11.14
N ALA A 74 14.44 -4.92 9.90
CA ALA A 74 15.71 -5.23 9.28
C ALA A 74 15.76 -4.62 7.88
N ASP A 75 16.61 -3.64 7.68
CA ASP A 75 16.88 -2.97 6.42
C ASP A 75 18.19 -2.17 6.57
N PRO A 76 18.71 -1.52 5.51
CA PRO A 76 19.92 -0.69 5.60
C PRO A 76 19.80 0.49 6.57
N TRP A 77 18.60 1.09 6.75
CA TRP A 77 18.39 2.14 7.73
C TRP A 77 18.52 1.63 9.17
N ALA A 78 17.90 0.51 9.49
CA ALA A 78 18.01 -0.13 10.79
C ALA A 78 19.41 -0.70 11.04
N ASN A 79 20.24 -0.86 10.00
CA ASN A 79 21.54 -1.52 10.03
C ASN A 79 21.44 -2.93 10.65
N LYS A 80 20.40 -3.67 10.27
CA LYS A 80 20.13 -5.04 10.73
C LYS A 80 20.10 -6.00 9.55
N ASP A 81 20.81 -7.09 9.71
CA ASP A 81 20.92 -8.21 8.78
C ASP A 81 20.90 -9.55 9.53
N TYR A 82 21.19 -10.66 8.85
CA TYR A 82 21.20 -11.98 9.47
C TYR A 82 22.30 -12.18 10.53
N THR A 83 23.24 -11.26 10.68
CA THR A 83 24.30 -11.32 11.71
C THR A 83 23.97 -10.49 12.95
N THR A 84 23.21 -9.42 12.79
CA THR A 84 22.93 -8.41 13.82
C THR A 84 21.45 -8.26 14.17
N GLY A 85 20.58 -8.83 13.33
CA GLY A 85 19.12 -8.79 13.49
C GLY A 85 18.56 -10.02 14.20
N LEU A 86 17.26 -10.05 14.31
CA LEU A 86 16.51 -11.08 15.06
C LEU A 86 15.89 -12.10 14.11
N THR A 87 16.27 -13.36 14.28
CA THR A 87 15.68 -14.50 13.56
C THR A 87 15.39 -15.63 14.51
N GLY A 88 14.51 -16.54 14.13
CA GLY A 88 14.24 -17.75 14.85
C GLY A 88 13.88 -17.51 16.32
N VAL A 89 14.42 -18.34 17.22
CA VAL A 89 14.15 -18.24 18.65
C VAL A 89 14.62 -16.91 19.27
N ASN A 90 15.63 -16.25 18.66
CA ASN A 90 16.14 -14.97 19.17
C ASN A 90 15.11 -13.83 19.02
N ALA A 91 14.22 -13.91 18.05
CA ALA A 91 13.11 -12.96 17.92
C ALA A 91 12.16 -13.06 19.13
N ILE A 92 11.79 -14.27 19.51
CA ILE A 92 10.95 -14.53 20.68
C ILE A 92 11.66 -14.15 21.98
N ARG A 93 12.95 -14.47 22.11
CA ARG A 93 13.76 -14.09 23.29
C ARG A 93 13.86 -12.58 23.45
N ALA A 94 14.11 -11.84 22.35
CA ALA A 94 14.19 -10.39 22.40
C ALA A 94 12.86 -9.78 22.88
N TYR A 95 11.73 -10.26 22.35
CA TYR A 95 10.41 -9.85 22.80
C TYR A 95 10.20 -10.14 24.29
N ASN A 96 10.46 -11.37 24.71
CA ASN A 96 10.25 -11.79 26.10
C ASN A 96 11.16 -11.03 27.07
N LEU A 97 12.43 -10.78 26.72
CA LEU A 97 13.34 -9.97 27.52
C LEU A 97 12.84 -8.52 27.67
N ALA A 98 12.41 -7.89 26.56
CA ALA A 98 11.86 -6.54 26.59
C ALA A 98 10.58 -6.47 27.42
N GLN A 99 9.65 -7.40 27.21
CA GLN A 99 8.39 -7.44 27.94
C GLN A 99 8.61 -7.69 29.44
N HIS A 100 9.53 -8.61 29.77
CA HIS A 100 9.89 -8.90 31.17
C HIS A 100 10.43 -7.65 31.88
N TYR A 101 11.37 -6.95 31.24
CA TYR A 101 11.96 -5.73 31.79
C TYR A 101 10.90 -4.64 32.00
N VAL A 102 9.99 -4.45 31.04
CA VAL A 102 8.88 -3.49 31.17
C VAL A 102 7.96 -3.84 32.35
N LEU A 103 7.60 -5.12 32.50
CA LEU A 103 6.71 -5.57 33.59
C LEU A 103 7.35 -5.40 34.96
N GLU A 104 8.65 -5.70 35.12
CA GLU A 104 9.38 -5.54 36.37
C GLU A 104 9.52 -4.08 36.82
N HIS A 105 9.63 -3.15 35.87
CA HIS A 105 9.78 -1.72 36.13
C HIS A 105 8.45 -0.96 36.10
N SER A 106 7.34 -1.63 35.81
CA SER A 106 5.99 -1.06 35.87
C SER A 106 5.35 -1.35 37.23
N ARG A 107 4.97 -0.30 37.95
CA ARG A 107 4.37 -0.39 39.29
C ARG A 107 3.12 -1.28 39.37
N PHE A 108 2.40 -1.40 38.25
CA PHE A 108 1.18 -2.20 38.11
C PHE A 108 1.35 -3.38 37.15
N GLY A 109 2.57 -3.67 36.70
CA GLY A 109 2.83 -4.74 35.72
C GLY A 109 2.12 -4.50 34.37
N ILE A 110 2.18 -3.28 33.87
CA ILE A 110 1.55 -2.91 32.59
C ILE A 110 2.44 -3.39 31.43
N PRO A 111 1.98 -4.31 30.57
CA PRO A 111 2.76 -4.79 29.44
C PRO A 111 2.87 -3.70 28.34
N MET A 112 3.90 -3.81 27.48
CA MET A 112 4.00 -3.00 26.28
C MET A 112 3.22 -3.60 25.12
N LEU A 113 2.77 -2.74 24.19
CA LEU A 113 2.30 -3.12 22.85
C LEU A 113 3.49 -3.12 21.87
N MET A 114 3.43 -3.98 20.84
CA MET A 114 4.43 -4.05 19.78
C MET A 114 3.85 -3.61 18.44
N SER A 115 4.47 -2.61 17.79
CA SER A 115 4.13 -2.23 16.42
C SER A 115 5.25 -2.57 15.44
N SER A 116 4.90 -2.96 14.21
CA SER A 116 5.85 -3.33 13.17
C SER A 116 5.40 -2.91 11.78
N GLU A 117 6.35 -2.53 10.92
CA GLU A 117 6.06 -2.16 9.53
C GLU A 117 5.57 -3.35 8.71
N CYS A 118 4.53 -3.09 7.93
CA CYS A 118 3.86 -4.09 7.12
C CYS A 118 3.20 -3.51 5.87
N PRO A 119 3.82 -2.64 5.07
CA PRO A 119 3.16 -2.05 3.90
C PRO A 119 2.66 -3.10 2.91
N HIS A 120 3.46 -4.11 2.60
CA HIS A 120 3.12 -5.24 1.74
C HIS A 120 3.79 -6.55 2.20
N GLY A 121 3.88 -6.75 3.52
CA GLY A 121 4.52 -7.89 4.18
C GLY A 121 5.34 -7.43 5.38
N HIS A 122 5.81 -8.37 6.20
CA HIS A 122 6.53 -8.03 7.42
C HIS A 122 7.96 -7.59 7.14
N GLN A 123 8.32 -6.36 7.48
CA GLN A 123 9.68 -5.82 7.33
C GLN A 123 10.63 -6.36 8.42
N ALA A 124 10.74 -7.66 8.49
CA ALA A 124 11.61 -8.39 9.42
C ALA A 124 12.37 -9.49 8.67
N LEU A 125 13.50 -9.93 9.22
CA LEU A 125 14.22 -11.07 8.67
C LEU A 125 13.28 -12.29 8.60
N ASP A 126 13.33 -13.01 7.47
CA ASP A 126 12.42 -14.12 7.16
C ASP A 126 10.94 -13.70 7.02
N GLY A 127 10.66 -12.41 6.85
CA GLY A 127 9.30 -11.88 6.66
C GLY A 127 8.63 -12.41 5.39
N TYR A 128 7.33 -12.73 5.49
CA TYR A 128 6.52 -13.04 4.32
C TYR A 128 6.23 -11.77 3.53
N LEU A 129 6.67 -11.71 2.28
CA LEU A 129 6.52 -10.55 1.41
C LEU A 129 5.48 -10.81 0.32
N LEU A 130 4.66 -9.81 0.07
CA LEU A 130 3.69 -9.73 -1.02
C LEU A 130 4.25 -8.78 -2.12
N PRO A 131 3.70 -8.79 -3.33
CA PRO A 131 3.86 -7.69 -4.27
C PRO A 131 3.47 -6.35 -3.64
N VAL A 132 4.02 -5.24 -4.12
CA VAL A 132 3.64 -3.91 -3.63
C VAL A 132 2.15 -3.61 -3.84
N ASN A 133 1.62 -2.66 -3.09
CA ASN A 133 0.19 -2.35 -3.08
C ASN A 133 -0.35 -1.98 -4.46
N LEU A 134 0.43 -1.27 -5.27
CA LEU A 134 0.04 -0.92 -6.64
C LEU A 134 -0.14 -2.18 -7.51
N GLY A 135 0.70 -3.20 -7.32
CA GLY A 135 0.53 -4.52 -7.94
C GLY A 135 -0.71 -5.25 -7.40
N MET A 136 -0.94 -5.22 -6.07
CA MET A 136 -2.15 -5.80 -5.48
C MET A 136 -3.42 -5.12 -6.01
N GLY A 137 -3.40 -3.80 -6.20
CA GLY A 137 -4.48 -3.06 -6.86
C GLY A 137 -4.72 -3.51 -8.29
N ALA A 138 -3.65 -3.78 -9.06
CA ALA A 138 -3.73 -4.28 -10.43
C ALA A 138 -4.31 -5.71 -10.53
N ALA A 139 -4.24 -6.48 -9.47
CA ALA A 139 -4.88 -7.81 -9.43
C ALA A 139 -6.41 -7.73 -9.44
N TRP A 140 -7.03 -6.63 -9.04
CA TRP A 140 -8.50 -6.46 -8.92
C TRP A 140 -9.17 -7.63 -8.18
N ASN A 141 -8.49 -8.18 -7.18
CA ASN A 141 -8.92 -9.35 -6.44
C ASN A 141 -8.73 -9.15 -4.92
N PRO A 142 -9.61 -8.39 -4.24
CA PRO A 142 -9.51 -8.15 -2.82
C PRO A 142 -9.49 -9.42 -1.97
N LYS A 143 -10.14 -10.49 -2.42
CA LYS A 143 -10.12 -11.78 -1.72
C LYS A 143 -8.70 -12.37 -1.64
N LEU A 144 -7.95 -12.30 -2.72
CA LEU A 144 -6.57 -12.77 -2.76
C LEU A 144 -5.65 -11.89 -1.89
N VAL A 145 -5.93 -10.57 -1.83
CA VAL A 145 -5.26 -9.65 -0.91
C VAL A 145 -5.54 -10.02 0.55
N GLU A 146 -6.79 -10.33 0.90
CA GLU A 146 -7.17 -10.82 2.23
C GLU A 146 -6.42 -12.10 2.60
N GLU A 147 -6.35 -13.07 1.70
CA GLU A 147 -5.60 -14.32 1.89
C GLU A 147 -4.10 -14.06 2.10
N GLY A 148 -3.51 -13.13 1.37
CA GLY A 148 -2.11 -12.70 1.53
C GLY A 148 -1.85 -12.06 2.89
N PHE A 149 -2.65 -11.08 3.28
CA PHE A 149 -2.50 -10.42 4.59
C PHE A 149 -2.84 -11.31 5.77
N LYS A 150 -3.66 -12.35 5.59
CA LYS A 150 -3.86 -13.37 6.62
C LYS A 150 -2.55 -14.09 6.95
N VAL A 151 -1.81 -14.57 5.94
CA VAL A 151 -0.52 -15.27 6.15
C VAL A 151 0.51 -14.34 6.79
N VAL A 152 0.59 -13.09 6.33
CA VAL A 152 1.45 -12.06 6.93
C VAL A 152 1.06 -11.80 8.38
N GLY A 153 -0.23 -11.71 8.67
CA GLY A 153 -0.76 -11.50 10.01
C GLY A 153 -0.47 -12.66 10.96
N GLU A 154 -0.63 -13.90 10.48
CA GLU A 154 -0.29 -15.10 11.25
C GLU A 154 1.19 -15.08 11.65
N GLN A 155 2.10 -14.75 10.74
CA GLN A 155 3.53 -14.64 11.02
C GLN A 155 3.84 -13.55 12.06
N GLN A 156 3.29 -12.35 11.89
CA GLN A 156 3.52 -11.25 12.82
C GLN A 156 2.95 -11.53 14.20
N LYS A 157 1.76 -12.14 14.27
CA LYS A 157 1.13 -12.52 15.55
C LYS A 157 1.97 -13.51 16.34
N GLU A 158 2.58 -14.49 15.67
CA GLU A 158 3.49 -15.44 16.31
C GLU A 158 4.75 -14.79 16.89
N MET A 159 5.17 -13.66 16.31
CA MET A 159 6.29 -12.87 16.80
C MET A 159 5.89 -11.83 17.87
N GLY A 160 4.62 -11.83 18.31
CA GLY A 160 4.12 -10.91 19.34
C GLY A 160 3.85 -9.50 18.86
N VAL A 161 3.71 -9.28 17.56
CA VAL A 161 3.26 -7.99 17.03
C VAL A 161 1.77 -7.82 17.37
N ASP A 162 1.42 -6.65 17.87
CA ASP A 162 0.05 -6.25 18.18
C ASP A 162 -0.53 -5.38 17.08
N PHE A 163 0.27 -4.48 16.50
CA PHE A 163 -0.09 -3.58 15.41
C PHE A 163 0.76 -3.78 14.17
N ALA A 164 0.16 -4.12 13.04
CA ALA A 164 0.76 -3.99 11.73
C ALA A 164 0.51 -2.56 11.17
N LEU A 165 1.57 -1.86 10.78
CA LEU A 165 1.48 -0.57 10.11
C LEU A 165 1.36 -0.81 8.61
N VAL A 166 0.16 -0.67 8.04
CA VAL A 166 -0.14 -1.06 6.66
C VAL A 166 -0.50 0.16 5.82
N SER A 167 0.27 0.42 4.75
CA SER A 167 -0.02 1.48 3.77
C SER A 167 -1.23 1.09 2.94
N MET A 168 -2.37 1.80 3.08
CA MET A 168 -3.61 1.38 2.42
C MET A 168 -4.62 2.49 2.15
N LEU A 169 -4.41 3.69 2.70
CA LEU A 169 -5.41 4.77 2.64
C LEU A 169 -5.16 5.77 1.53
N ASP A 170 -3.91 5.88 1.07
CA ASP A 170 -3.52 6.89 0.10
C ASP A 170 -4.03 6.56 -1.30
N ILE A 171 -4.55 7.59 -1.97
CA ILE A 171 -5.01 7.54 -3.34
C ILE A 171 -3.96 8.21 -4.22
N LEU A 172 -3.44 7.52 -5.23
CA LEU A 172 -2.40 8.04 -6.11
C LEU A 172 -2.98 9.08 -7.07
N ARG A 173 -2.72 10.37 -6.79
CA ARG A 173 -3.18 11.47 -7.64
C ARG A 173 -2.05 12.07 -8.48
N ASP A 174 -0.81 11.97 -8.02
CA ASP A 174 0.37 12.43 -8.75
C ASP A 174 1.46 11.35 -8.77
N PRO A 175 1.74 10.72 -9.93
CA PRO A 175 2.72 9.65 -10.03
C PRO A 175 4.17 10.10 -9.86
N ARG A 176 4.45 11.39 -9.71
CA ARG A 176 5.78 11.91 -9.36
C ARG A 176 6.13 11.62 -7.90
N TRP A 177 5.13 11.39 -7.06
CA TRP A 177 5.32 11.03 -5.66
C TRP A 177 6.07 9.71 -5.49
N GLY A 178 7.13 9.71 -4.68
CA GLY A 178 8.00 8.54 -4.47
C GLY A 178 7.28 7.33 -3.86
N ARG A 179 6.24 7.56 -3.04
CA ARG A 179 5.45 6.50 -2.39
C ARG A 179 4.28 5.97 -3.25
N SER A 180 4.33 6.18 -4.55
CA SER A 180 3.30 5.71 -5.50
C SER A 180 3.03 4.20 -5.40
N GLU A 181 4.06 3.40 -5.17
CA GLU A 181 3.97 1.94 -5.03
C GLU A 181 3.16 1.47 -3.81
N GLU A 182 3.04 2.33 -2.78
CA GLU A 182 2.30 2.05 -1.55
C GLU A 182 0.78 2.23 -1.70
N CYS A 183 0.31 2.80 -2.81
CA CYS A 183 -1.11 3.00 -3.09
C CYS A 183 -1.70 1.80 -3.83
N TYR A 184 -2.95 1.41 -3.53
CA TYR A 184 -3.66 0.41 -4.35
C TYR A 184 -4.11 0.98 -5.71
N GLY A 185 -3.97 2.27 -5.96
CA GLY A 185 -4.29 2.93 -7.22
C GLY A 185 -4.80 4.36 -7.09
N GLU A 186 -5.42 4.85 -8.17
CA GLU A 186 -5.98 6.20 -8.25
C GLU A 186 -7.49 6.28 -7.93
N ASP A 187 -8.15 5.12 -7.74
CA ASP A 187 -9.58 5.04 -7.52
C ASP A 187 -9.95 4.76 -6.06
N PRO A 188 -10.82 5.58 -5.43
CA PRO A 188 -11.17 5.44 -4.03
C PRO A 188 -11.96 4.16 -3.71
N TYR A 189 -12.75 3.62 -4.66
CA TYR A 189 -13.51 2.39 -4.44
C TYR A 189 -12.59 1.16 -4.48
N LEU A 190 -11.75 1.04 -5.52
CA LEU A 190 -10.76 -0.04 -5.64
C LEU A 190 -9.81 -0.06 -4.44
N CYS A 191 -9.30 1.12 -4.03
CA CYS A 191 -8.45 1.25 -2.85
C CYS A 191 -9.19 0.83 -1.58
N GLY A 192 -10.42 1.27 -1.38
CA GLY A 192 -11.24 0.92 -0.22
C GLY A 192 -11.51 -0.58 -0.09
N GLN A 193 -11.79 -1.28 -1.22
CA GLN A 193 -12.01 -2.73 -1.21
C GLN A 193 -10.74 -3.51 -0.85
N ASN A 194 -9.58 -3.11 -1.39
CA ASN A 194 -8.29 -3.74 -1.04
C ASN A 194 -7.87 -3.41 0.40
N ALA A 195 -8.07 -2.18 0.85
CA ALA A 195 -7.79 -1.76 2.22
C ALA A 195 -8.63 -2.56 3.25
N ALA A 196 -9.92 -2.70 3.00
CA ALA A 196 -10.79 -3.53 3.84
C ALA A 196 -10.37 -5.00 3.84
N ALA A 197 -9.91 -5.53 2.71
CA ALA A 197 -9.40 -6.89 2.59
C ALA A 197 -8.13 -7.09 3.43
N ALA A 198 -7.18 -6.16 3.39
CA ALA A 198 -5.97 -6.20 4.22
C ALA A 198 -6.29 -6.21 5.72
N VAL A 199 -7.22 -5.35 6.17
CA VAL A 199 -7.70 -5.34 7.56
C VAL A 199 -8.31 -6.69 7.95
N LYS A 200 -9.22 -7.23 7.14
CA LYS A 200 -9.87 -8.53 7.41
C LYS A 200 -8.86 -9.67 7.46
N GLY A 201 -7.87 -9.67 6.55
CA GLY A 201 -6.80 -10.65 6.53
C GLY A 201 -6.03 -10.64 7.85
N CYS A 202 -5.50 -9.50 8.26
CA CYS A 202 -4.79 -9.33 9.54
C CYS A 202 -5.67 -9.69 10.75
N ALA A 203 -6.90 -9.18 10.79
CA ALA A 203 -7.83 -9.45 11.90
C ALA A 203 -8.17 -10.94 12.03
N SER A 204 -8.31 -11.68 10.91
CA SER A 204 -8.54 -13.12 10.92
C SER A 204 -7.39 -13.91 11.55
N ALA A 205 -6.18 -13.37 11.52
CA ALA A 205 -4.99 -13.89 12.21
C ALA A 205 -4.88 -13.40 13.67
N GLY A 206 -5.79 -12.56 14.13
CA GLY A 206 -5.77 -11.94 15.46
C GLY A 206 -4.73 -10.81 15.58
N LEU A 207 -4.40 -10.14 14.51
CA LEU A 207 -3.50 -8.98 14.45
C LEU A 207 -4.30 -7.70 14.20
N GLU A 208 -3.98 -6.65 14.96
CA GLU A 208 -4.55 -5.33 14.76
C GLU A 208 -3.81 -4.56 13.66
N VAL A 209 -4.48 -3.58 13.05
CA VAL A 209 -3.93 -2.78 11.97
C VAL A 209 -3.92 -1.30 12.34
N VAL A 210 -2.81 -0.63 12.07
CA VAL A 210 -2.72 0.82 11.94
C VAL A 210 -2.74 1.15 10.46
N ALA A 211 -3.90 1.61 9.97
CA ALA A 211 -4.08 1.99 8.58
C ALA A 211 -3.43 3.35 8.31
N LYS A 212 -2.63 3.48 7.25
CA LYS A 212 -1.89 4.71 6.94
C LYS A 212 -2.00 5.09 5.47
N HIS A 213 -1.99 6.41 5.14
CA HIS A 213 -1.91 7.56 6.04
C HIS A 213 -3.25 8.33 6.03
N PHE A 214 -3.63 8.92 7.14
CA PHE A 214 -4.87 9.69 7.25
C PHE A 214 -4.56 11.19 7.39
N CYS A 215 -4.77 12.04 6.34
CA CYS A 215 -5.23 11.62 5.04
C CYS A 215 -4.71 12.55 3.94
N ALA A 216 -4.95 12.12 2.70
CA ALA A 216 -4.64 12.89 1.50
C ALA A 216 -3.13 13.10 1.24
N GLN A 217 -2.24 12.23 1.75
CA GLN A 217 -0.81 12.33 1.48
C GLN A 217 -0.48 12.07 0.00
N GLY A 218 -1.28 11.27 -0.72
CA GLY A 218 -1.16 11.05 -2.16
C GLY A 218 -1.62 12.22 -3.03
N GLU A 219 -2.22 13.27 -2.45
CA GLU A 219 -2.61 14.53 -3.14
C GLU A 219 -1.48 15.56 -3.03
N THR A 220 -0.33 15.23 -3.57
CA THR A 220 0.88 16.02 -3.43
C THR A 220 0.87 17.30 -4.29
N THR A 221 1.46 18.36 -3.77
CA THR A 221 1.78 19.54 -4.58
C THR A 221 3.11 19.30 -5.31
N GLY A 222 3.04 19.17 -6.63
CA GLY A 222 4.23 18.96 -7.47
C GLY A 222 4.88 17.57 -7.34
N GLY A 223 4.18 16.59 -6.80
CA GLY A 223 4.69 15.23 -6.59
C GLY A 223 5.57 15.09 -5.34
N VAL A 224 5.73 16.14 -4.52
CA VAL A 224 6.67 16.16 -3.39
C VAL A 224 6.05 15.56 -2.14
N ASN A 225 6.73 14.59 -1.52
CA ASN A 225 6.26 13.94 -0.28
C ASN A 225 6.05 14.95 0.85
N ALA A 226 5.00 14.73 1.65
CA ALA A 226 4.61 15.60 2.78
C ALA A 226 4.29 17.07 2.40
N SER A 227 4.10 17.36 1.12
CA SER A 227 3.69 18.69 0.65
C SER A 227 2.21 18.95 0.92
N ALA A 228 1.77 20.22 0.77
CA ALA A 228 0.39 20.60 0.96
C ALA A 228 -0.59 19.87 0.05
N ALA A 229 -1.66 19.30 0.61
CA ALA A 229 -2.80 18.81 -0.14
C ALA A 229 -3.75 19.97 -0.46
N ARG A 230 -3.68 20.49 -1.69
CA ARG A 230 -4.46 21.67 -2.14
C ARG A 230 -5.82 21.28 -2.68
N ILE A 231 -6.69 20.79 -1.82
CA ILE A 231 -8.02 20.32 -2.17
C ILE A 231 -9.11 20.99 -1.32
N GLY A 232 -10.32 21.05 -1.88
CA GLY A 232 -11.50 21.46 -1.12
C GLY A 232 -12.10 20.26 -0.34
N GLU A 233 -12.93 20.57 0.65
CA GLU A 233 -13.57 19.55 1.50
C GLU A 233 -14.32 18.48 0.71
N ARG A 234 -14.99 18.83 -0.40
CA ARG A 234 -15.71 17.85 -1.24
C ARG A 234 -14.76 16.85 -1.89
N GLU A 235 -13.62 17.31 -2.40
CA GLU A 235 -12.60 16.43 -2.98
C GLU A 235 -12.01 15.50 -1.93
N LEU A 236 -11.73 16.04 -0.73
CA LEU A 236 -11.30 15.24 0.41
C LEU A 236 -12.30 14.11 0.71
N ARG A 237 -13.59 14.45 0.81
CA ARG A 237 -14.66 13.50 1.15
C ARG A 237 -14.96 12.47 0.07
N GLU A 238 -14.82 12.83 -1.21
CA GLU A 238 -15.12 11.95 -2.34
C GLU A 238 -13.96 11.03 -2.70
N ILE A 239 -12.72 11.45 -2.49
CA ILE A 239 -11.52 10.75 -2.96
C ILE A 239 -10.73 10.14 -1.80
N HIS A 240 -10.44 10.88 -0.73
CA HIS A 240 -9.45 10.46 0.26
C HIS A 240 -10.07 9.83 1.52
N LEU A 241 -11.36 10.03 1.79
CA LEU A 241 -12.04 9.41 2.93
C LEU A 241 -12.70 8.05 2.65
N PRO A 242 -13.09 7.66 1.41
CA PRO A 242 -13.80 6.40 1.19
C PRO A 242 -13.00 5.17 1.63
N ALA A 243 -11.69 5.13 1.42
CA ALA A 243 -10.85 4.01 1.88
C ALA A 243 -10.91 3.86 3.40
N MET A 244 -10.83 4.98 4.15
CA MET A 244 -10.94 4.94 5.62
C MET A 244 -12.33 4.49 6.09
N LYS A 245 -13.40 4.89 5.38
CA LYS A 245 -14.77 4.41 5.66
C LYS A 245 -14.85 2.89 5.59
N GLU A 246 -14.27 2.28 4.55
CA GLU A 246 -14.26 0.82 4.38
C GLU A 246 -13.35 0.12 5.42
N VAL A 247 -12.23 0.74 5.79
CA VAL A 247 -11.30 0.27 6.83
C VAL A 247 -11.97 0.27 8.22
N VAL A 248 -12.72 1.33 8.57
CA VAL A 248 -13.53 1.37 9.81
C VAL A 248 -14.58 0.25 9.81
N LYS A 249 -15.33 0.07 8.71
CA LYS A 249 -16.31 -1.02 8.58
C LYS A 249 -15.67 -2.41 8.71
N ALA A 250 -14.41 -2.56 8.28
CA ALA A 250 -13.65 -3.79 8.40
C ALA A 250 -13.10 -4.04 9.81
N GLY A 251 -13.19 -3.05 10.72
CA GLY A 251 -12.84 -3.20 12.12
C GLY A 251 -11.40 -2.83 12.47
N ALA A 252 -10.73 -1.96 11.72
CA ALA A 252 -9.40 -1.46 12.07
C ALA A 252 -9.41 -0.71 13.41
N THR A 253 -8.40 -0.96 14.24
CA THR A 253 -8.26 -0.42 15.59
C THR A 253 -7.21 0.68 15.71
N GLY A 254 -6.46 0.94 14.64
CA GLY A 254 -5.46 1.99 14.55
C GLY A 254 -5.52 2.75 13.23
N VAL A 255 -5.11 4.00 13.26
CA VAL A 255 -4.88 4.86 12.09
C VAL A 255 -3.67 5.75 12.34
N MET A 256 -2.87 6.00 11.29
CA MET A 256 -1.73 6.90 11.37
C MET A 256 -2.06 8.22 10.68
N ALA A 257 -1.90 9.35 11.38
CA ALA A 257 -2.06 10.68 10.80
C ALA A 257 -0.99 10.95 9.74
N ALA A 258 -1.36 11.64 8.67
CA ALA A 258 -0.46 11.86 7.53
C ALA A 258 0.49 13.06 7.75
N TYR A 259 1.65 13.05 7.08
CA TYR A 259 2.67 14.11 7.19
C TYR A 259 2.23 15.48 6.66
N ASN A 260 1.34 15.48 5.66
CA ASN A 260 0.96 16.70 4.95
C ASN A 260 0.05 17.62 5.76
N GLU A 261 -0.14 18.82 5.26
CA GLU A 261 -1.17 19.74 5.70
C GLU A 261 -2.34 19.77 4.71
N ILE A 262 -3.53 20.11 5.19
CA ILE A 262 -4.72 20.36 4.40
C ILE A 262 -5.19 21.78 4.69
N ASP A 263 -5.23 22.64 3.66
CA ASP A 263 -5.64 24.03 3.77
C ASP A 263 -4.90 24.81 4.89
N GLY A 264 -3.57 24.60 4.99
CA GLY A 264 -2.70 25.27 5.95
C GLY A 264 -2.68 24.65 7.36
N VAL A 265 -3.42 23.56 7.62
CA VAL A 265 -3.45 22.89 8.93
C VAL A 265 -2.79 21.51 8.82
N PRO A 266 -1.64 21.26 9.49
CA PRO A 266 -1.02 19.94 9.53
C PRO A 266 -1.99 18.87 10.03
N CYS A 267 -2.03 17.70 9.40
CA CYS A 267 -2.98 16.64 9.79
C CYS A 267 -2.84 16.25 11.27
N HIS A 268 -1.62 16.28 11.83
CA HIS A 268 -1.36 16.00 13.25
C HIS A 268 -1.87 17.08 14.23
N ALA A 269 -2.22 18.26 13.73
CA ALA A 269 -2.79 19.36 14.51
C ALA A 269 -4.20 19.73 14.07
N ASN A 270 -4.81 18.92 13.20
CA ASN A 270 -6.11 19.19 12.60
C ASN A 270 -7.25 18.55 13.42
N GLU A 271 -7.77 19.30 14.38
CA GLU A 271 -8.86 18.85 15.27
C GLU A 271 -10.13 18.47 14.47
N TRP A 272 -10.51 19.27 13.48
CA TRP A 272 -11.62 18.96 12.60
C TRP A 272 -11.44 17.61 11.89
N LEU A 273 -10.24 17.34 11.36
CA LEU A 273 -9.96 16.11 10.65
C LEU A 273 -10.02 14.88 11.57
N LEU A 274 -9.36 14.96 12.74
CA LEU A 274 -9.19 13.80 13.63
C LEU A 274 -10.38 13.58 14.57
N LYS A 275 -11.15 14.63 14.92
CA LYS A 275 -12.34 14.50 15.78
C LYS A 275 -13.62 14.48 14.95
N ASP A 276 -13.94 15.57 14.25
CA ASP A 276 -15.26 15.71 13.61
C ASP A 276 -15.39 14.75 12.41
N VAL A 277 -14.33 14.62 11.58
CA VAL A 277 -14.39 13.75 10.41
C VAL A 277 -14.12 12.29 10.79
N LEU A 278 -12.98 12.01 11.46
CA LEU A 278 -12.57 10.62 11.71
C LEU A 278 -13.43 9.97 12.80
N ARG A 279 -13.49 10.58 14.01
CA ARG A 279 -14.18 9.95 15.13
C ARG A 279 -15.69 10.06 15.02
N GLU A 280 -16.23 11.28 14.86
CA GLU A 280 -17.68 11.49 14.81
C GLU A 280 -18.27 11.10 13.45
N GLY A 281 -17.65 11.54 12.36
CA GLY A 281 -18.18 11.34 11.01
C GLY A 281 -18.03 9.91 10.47
N LEU A 282 -16.90 9.26 10.71
CA LEU A 282 -16.63 7.88 10.27
C LEU A 282 -16.84 6.84 11.38
N GLY A 283 -17.03 7.26 12.64
CA GLY A 283 -17.27 6.36 13.78
C GLY A 283 -16.02 5.59 14.21
N PHE A 284 -14.84 6.17 14.09
CA PHE A 284 -13.58 5.52 14.47
C PHE A 284 -13.26 5.71 15.96
N ASP A 285 -13.20 4.63 16.73
CA ASP A 285 -12.91 4.65 18.17
C ASP A 285 -11.50 4.19 18.54
N GLY A 286 -10.70 3.73 17.57
CA GLY A 286 -9.36 3.20 17.79
C GLY A 286 -8.30 4.25 18.11
N ILE A 287 -7.03 3.80 18.09
CA ILE A 287 -5.84 4.64 18.35
C ILE A 287 -5.48 5.46 17.12
N VAL A 288 -5.25 6.75 17.30
CA VAL A 288 -4.58 7.62 16.31
C VAL A 288 -3.11 7.69 16.66
N MET A 289 -2.26 7.12 15.80
CA MET A 289 -0.80 7.16 15.92
C MET A 289 -0.23 8.30 15.08
N ALA A 290 0.80 8.95 15.55
CA ALA A 290 1.57 9.88 14.74
C ALA A 290 2.43 9.12 13.70
N ASP A 291 2.76 9.76 12.58
CA ASP A 291 3.84 9.31 11.70
C ASP A 291 5.21 9.70 12.26
N GLY A 292 6.28 9.09 11.77
CA GLY A 292 7.62 9.23 12.33
C GLY A 292 8.11 10.68 12.41
N VAL A 293 8.44 11.14 13.63
CA VAL A 293 8.92 12.52 13.90
C VAL A 293 7.94 13.63 13.48
N ALA A 294 6.70 13.31 13.11
CA ALA A 294 5.76 14.27 12.55
C ALA A 294 5.28 15.32 13.57
N ILE A 295 5.17 14.96 14.84
CA ILE A 295 4.79 15.93 15.89
C ILE A 295 5.86 17.00 16.06
N ASP A 296 7.15 16.65 15.93
CA ASP A 296 8.24 17.63 15.98
C ASP A 296 8.19 18.65 14.83
N ARG A 297 7.63 18.25 13.67
CA ARG A 297 7.43 19.16 12.52
C ARG A 297 6.40 20.26 12.82
N LEU A 298 5.55 20.12 13.85
CA LEU A 298 4.67 21.19 14.34
C LEU A 298 5.45 22.39 14.91
N GLY A 299 6.77 22.27 15.07
CA GLY A 299 7.66 23.37 15.42
C GLY A 299 7.52 24.60 14.51
N MET A 300 7.06 24.42 13.27
CA MET A 300 6.71 25.53 12.38
C MET A 300 5.56 26.41 12.91
N LEU A 301 4.66 25.86 13.75
CA LEU A 301 3.52 26.56 14.36
C LEU A 301 3.89 27.15 15.73
N THR A 302 4.81 26.53 16.46
CA THR A 302 5.08 26.79 17.88
C THR A 302 6.43 27.48 18.11
N GLY A 303 7.26 27.68 17.09
CA GLY A 303 8.63 28.16 17.24
C GLY A 303 9.55 27.09 17.86
N ASN A 304 9.30 25.81 17.64
CA ASN A 304 10.01 24.64 18.16
C ASN A 304 9.84 24.41 19.68
N ASP A 305 8.77 24.89 20.30
CA ASP A 305 8.39 24.54 21.66
C ASP A 305 7.85 23.10 21.71
N LYS A 306 8.65 22.16 22.23
CA LYS A 306 8.31 20.73 22.26
C LYS A 306 7.04 20.43 23.05
N ALA A 307 6.84 21.08 24.19
CA ALA A 307 5.62 20.92 25.00
C ALA A 307 4.39 21.41 24.23
N ALA A 308 4.51 22.54 23.53
CA ALA A 308 3.44 23.06 22.70
C ALA A 308 3.15 22.15 21.48
N ASN A 309 4.18 21.59 20.82
CA ASN A 309 3.97 20.62 19.73
C ASN A 309 3.16 19.42 20.22
N GLY A 310 3.58 18.80 21.35
CA GLY A 310 2.88 17.67 21.94
C GLY A 310 1.44 18.01 22.32
N ALA A 311 1.22 19.19 22.89
CA ALA A 311 -0.11 19.68 23.22
C ALA A 311 -1.01 19.88 22.00
N TYR A 312 -0.49 20.45 20.90
CA TYR A 312 -1.25 20.60 19.66
C TYR A 312 -1.70 19.24 19.11
N ALA A 313 -0.78 18.27 19.03
CA ALA A 313 -1.10 16.94 18.50
C ALA A 313 -2.11 16.20 19.40
N LEU A 314 -1.91 16.20 20.72
CA LEU A 314 -2.79 15.52 21.66
C LEU A 314 -4.18 16.19 21.70
N ASN A 315 -4.26 17.53 21.68
CA ASN A 315 -5.52 18.26 21.58
C ASN A 315 -6.26 17.99 20.27
N ALA A 316 -5.55 17.81 19.18
CA ALA A 316 -6.16 17.45 17.88
C ALA A 316 -6.71 16.03 17.87
N GLY A 317 -6.23 15.13 18.73
CA GLY A 317 -6.72 13.76 18.84
C GLY A 317 -5.72 12.68 18.47
N VAL A 318 -4.42 13.01 18.36
CA VAL A 318 -3.33 12.02 18.26
C VAL A 318 -3.16 11.37 19.63
N ASP A 319 -3.21 10.05 19.71
CA ASP A 319 -3.13 9.30 20.96
C ASP A 319 -1.71 8.82 21.27
N VAL A 320 -0.95 8.39 20.27
CA VAL A 320 0.38 7.77 20.44
C VAL A 320 1.37 8.43 19.48
N SER A 321 2.54 8.78 19.98
CA SER A 321 3.63 9.35 19.19
C SER A 321 4.41 8.28 18.40
N LEU A 322 5.31 8.74 17.51
CA LEU A 322 6.29 7.88 16.85
C LEU A 322 7.61 8.64 16.68
N TRP A 323 8.61 8.28 17.49
CA TRP A 323 10.01 8.78 17.50
C TRP A 323 10.21 10.25 17.80
N ASP A 324 9.18 11.06 17.99
CA ASP A 324 9.31 12.48 18.24
C ASP A 324 9.87 12.81 19.64
N ASP A 325 10.40 14.02 19.77
CA ASP A 325 10.87 14.58 21.04
C ASP A 325 9.78 15.38 21.77
N SER A 326 8.60 15.52 21.20
CA SER A 326 7.55 16.39 21.70
C SER A 326 6.68 15.72 22.75
N PHE A 327 6.24 14.46 22.55
CA PHE A 327 5.42 13.75 23.54
C PHE A 327 6.13 13.51 24.88
N PRO A 328 7.47 13.28 24.94
CA PRO A 328 8.21 13.28 26.21
C PRO A 328 8.05 14.54 27.06
N HIS A 329 7.59 15.66 26.47
CA HIS A 329 7.32 16.93 27.19
C HIS A 329 5.86 17.14 27.57
N LEU A 330 5.00 16.12 27.50
CA LEU A 330 3.58 16.24 27.87
C LEU A 330 3.37 16.50 29.36
N GLU A 331 4.28 16.08 30.27
CA GLU A 331 4.23 16.50 31.69
C GLU A 331 4.32 18.04 31.78
N GLU A 332 5.30 18.65 31.12
CA GLU A 332 5.48 20.10 31.05
C GLU A 332 4.26 20.77 30.37
N ALA A 333 3.72 20.18 29.33
CA ALA A 333 2.55 20.72 28.62
C ALA A 333 1.32 20.80 29.54
N VAL A 334 1.09 19.78 30.38
CA VAL A 334 0.02 19.77 31.38
C VAL A 334 0.28 20.80 32.47
N GLU A 335 1.50 20.86 33.03
CA GLU A 335 1.88 21.83 34.06
C GLU A 335 1.74 23.27 33.57
N ARG A 336 2.03 23.55 32.30
CA ARG A 336 1.85 24.87 31.66
C ARG A 336 0.40 25.16 31.28
N GLY A 337 -0.52 24.18 31.40
CA GLY A 337 -1.93 24.34 31.02
C GLY A 337 -2.15 24.40 29.50
N LEU A 338 -1.22 23.91 28.68
CA LEU A 338 -1.34 23.84 27.21
C LEU A 338 -2.27 22.70 26.77
N VAL A 339 -2.37 21.66 27.58
CA VAL A 339 -3.29 20.54 27.42
C VAL A 339 -3.80 20.10 28.80
N SER A 340 -5.03 19.61 28.87
CA SER A 340 -5.59 19.10 30.12
C SER A 340 -5.14 17.66 30.39
N GLU A 341 -4.99 17.29 31.66
CA GLU A 341 -4.75 15.89 32.02
C GLU A 341 -5.90 14.99 31.57
N GLU A 342 -7.14 15.47 31.53
CA GLU A 342 -8.29 14.74 30.98
C GLU A 342 -8.11 14.39 29.49
N THR A 343 -7.48 15.25 28.70
CA THR A 343 -7.19 14.97 27.29
C THR A 343 -6.14 13.85 27.17
N LEU A 344 -5.10 13.89 27.99
CA LEU A 344 -4.11 12.80 28.07
C LEU A 344 -4.76 11.48 28.55
N ASP A 345 -5.65 11.56 29.54
CA ASP A 345 -6.37 10.40 30.07
C ASP A 345 -7.17 9.66 28.99
N LYS A 346 -7.78 10.38 28.05
CA LYS A 346 -8.51 9.78 26.92
C LYS A 346 -7.59 8.98 26.00
N ALA A 347 -6.40 9.48 25.73
CA ALA A 347 -5.40 8.76 24.92
C ALA A 347 -4.86 7.52 25.66
N VAL A 348 -4.49 7.68 26.94
CA VAL A 348 -4.01 6.58 27.77
C VAL A 348 -5.07 5.50 27.94
N LEU A 349 -6.34 5.88 28.11
CA LEU A 349 -7.45 4.92 28.24
C LEU A 349 -7.54 4.00 27.03
N ARG A 350 -7.43 4.53 25.80
CA ARG A 350 -7.44 3.72 24.56
C ARG A 350 -6.28 2.72 24.51
N VAL A 351 -5.09 3.18 24.91
CA VAL A 351 -3.91 2.30 24.95
C VAL A 351 -4.08 1.18 25.96
N LEU A 352 -4.56 1.49 27.17
CA LEU A 352 -4.80 0.50 28.22
C LEU A 352 -5.92 -0.47 27.83
N GLU A 353 -7.02 0.03 27.28
CA GLU A 353 -8.15 -0.79 26.82
C GLU A 353 -7.69 -1.82 25.77
N LEU A 354 -6.86 -1.39 24.83
CA LEU A 354 -6.29 -2.30 23.83
C LEU A 354 -5.39 -3.35 24.47
N LYS A 355 -4.51 -2.99 25.42
CA LYS A 355 -3.67 -3.95 26.14
C LYS A 355 -4.48 -5.04 26.83
N PHE A 356 -5.59 -4.67 27.46
CA PHE A 356 -6.53 -5.62 28.07
C PHE A 356 -7.26 -6.46 27.02
N ALA A 357 -7.72 -5.85 25.92
CA ALA A 357 -8.40 -6.56 24.84
C ALA A 357 -7.49 -7.59 24.16
N ARG A 358 -6.18 -7.29 24.07
CA ARG A 358 -5.15 -8.22 23.56
C ARG A 358 -4.79 -9.34 24.53
N GLY A 359 -5.26 -9.29 25.80
CA GLY A 359 -4.93 -10.27 26.83
C GLY A 359 -3.47 -10.23 27.31
N LEU A 360 -2.76 -9.10 27.09
CA LEU A 360 -1.34 -8.98 27.40
C LEU A 360 -1.07 -9.01 28.92
N PHE A 361 -2.04 -8.67 29.75
CA PHE A 361 -1.93 -8.79 31.22
C PHE A 361 -1.94 -10.24 31.69
N GLU A 362 -2.66 -11.11 31.00
CA GLU A 362 -2.76 -12.54 31.28
C GLU A 362 -1.65 -13.36 30.60
N HIS A 363 -1.27 -12.95 29.37
CA HIS A 363 -0.35 -13.66 28.50
C HIS A 363 0.71 -12.72 27.91
N PRO A 364 1.60 -12.14 28.73
CA PRO A 364 2.56 -11.15 28.26
C PRO A 364 3.74 -11.75 27.48
N TYR A 365 3.95 -13.06 27.59
CA TYR A 365 5.12 -13.75 27.01
C TYR A 365 4.73 -14.67 25.86
N LEU A 366 5.66 -14.83 24.94
CA LEU A 366 5.59 -15.79 23.85
C LEU A 366 6.27 -17.10 24.25
N GLU A 367 5.74 -18.21 23.75
CA GLU A 367 6.38 -19.52 23.93
C GLU A 367 7.62 -19.62 23.02
N GLU A 368 8.77 -19.98 23.60
CA GLU A 368 9.98 -20.27 22.83
C GLU A 368 9.79 -21.60 22.08
N LYS A 369 9.41 -21.51 20.83
CA LYS A 369 9.35 -22.65 19.89
C LYS A 369 10.51 -22.54 18.91
N PRO A 370 11.00 -23.67 18.37
CA PRO A 370 11.86 -23.61 17.20
C PRO A 370 11.09 -22.96 16.06
N LEU A 371 11.48 -21.77 15.62
CA LEU A 371 10.85 -21.06 14.49
C LEU A 371 11.01 -21.82 13.14
N THR A 372 11.74 -22.92 13.12
CA THR A 372 11.84 -23.84 11.97
C THR A 372 10.49 -24.43 11.53
N GLU A 373 9.49 -24.44 12.41
CA GLU A 373 8.13 -24.88 12.08
C GLU A 373 7.30 -23.75 11.47
N TYR A 374 7.67 -22.48 11.75
CA TYR A 374 6.82 -21.36 11.39
C TYR A 374 7.29 -20.63 10.17
N ASN A 375 8.57 -20.47 9.90
CA ASN A 375 8.73 -19.40 8.99
C ASN A 375 10.13 -18.99 8.57
N VAL A 376 10.79 -19.89 7.94
CA VAL A 376 11.59 -19.45 6.80
C VAL A 376 10.76 -19.83 5.56
N PRO A 377 9.94 -18.94 5.00
CA PRO A 377 9.16 -19.29 3.84
C PRO A 377 10.11 -19.57 2.70
N LYS A 378 10.21 -20.84 2.31
CA LYS A 378 10.94 -21.26 1.10
C LYS A 378 10.14 -20.96 -0.16
N THR A 379 8.84 -20.74 -0.01
CA THR A 379 7.89 -20.42 -1.08
C THR A 379 6.88 -19.41 -0.55
N PHE A 380 6.35 -18.60 -1.45
CA PHE A 380 5.39 -17.55 -1.14
C PHE A 380 4.17 -17.72 -2.06
N PRO A 381 3.33 -18.75 -1.84
CA PRO A 381 2.27 -19.11 -2.80
C PRO A 381 1.26 -17.98 -3.03
N GLN A 382 0.83 -17.26 -1.99
CA GLN A 382 -0.10 -16.13 -2.14
C GLN A 382 0.59 -14.97 -2.87
N SER A 383 1.86 -14.68 -2.55
CA SER A 383 2.67 -13.66 -3.23
C SER A 383 2.82 -13.97 -4.72
N LEU A 384 3.15 -15.23 -5.07
CA LEU A 384 3.27 -15.67 -6.46
C LEU A 384 1.93 -15.54 -7.21
N GLU A 385 0.82 -15.92 -6.57
CA GLU A 385 -0.49 -15.83 -7.21
C GLU A 385 -0.93 -14.37 -7.40
N ILE A 386 -0.66 -13.49 -6.42
CA ILE A 386 -0.89 -12.05 -6.59
C ILE A 386 -0.02 -11.52 -7.74
N ALA A 387 1.26 -11.89 -7.83
CA ALA A 387 2.15 -11.49 -8.91
C ALA A 387 1.66 -11.92 -10.30
N ARG A 388 1.11 -13.14 -10.42
CA ARG A 388 0.46 -13.62 -11.66
C ARG A 388 -0.74 -12.76 -12.04
N GLN A 389 -1.63 -12.50 -11.06
CA GLN A 389 -2.88 -11.79 -11.30
C GLN A 389 -2.71 -10.27 -11.42
N SER A 390 -1.57 -9.72 -10.98
CA SER A 390 -1.25 -8.29 -11.12
C SER A 390 -0.58 -7.95 -12.45
N ALA A 391 -0.05 -8.93 -13.19
CA ALA A 391 0.62 -8.68 -14.46
C ALA A 391 -0.35 -8.13 -15.51
N VAL A 392 -0.12 -6.90 -15.97
CA VAL A 392 -0.97 -6.19 -16.94
C VAL A 392 -0.34 -6.21 -18.31
N LEU A 393 -0.96 -6.89 -19.26
CA LEU A 393 -0.56 -6.87 -20.66
C LEU A 393 -1.13 -5.61 -21.33
N LEU A 394 -0.25 -4.67 -21.67
CA LEU A 394 -0.63 -3.36 -22.25
C LEU A 394 -0.68 -3.39 -23.78
N LYS A 395 0.12 -4.25 -24.40
CA LYS A 395 0.19 -4.41 -25.85
C LYS A 395 0.62 -5.83 -26.21
N ASN A 396 0.06 -6.39 -27.29
CA ASN A 396 0.51 -7.64 -27.87
C ASN A 396 0.17 -7.70 -29.37
N ASN A 397 1.16 -7.65 -30.23
CA ASN A 397 1.02 -7.78 -31.68
C ASN A 397 1.03 -9.26 -32.13
N GLY A 398 0.73 -10.19 -31.21
CA GLY A 398 0.69 -11.62 -31.49
C GLY A 398 2.03 -12.34 -31.27
N VAL A 399 3.02 -11.67 -30.65
CA VAL A 399 4.29 -12.29 -30.25
C VAL A 399 4.13 -13.17 -29.03
N LEU A 400 3.26 -12.81 -28.10
CA LEU A 400 2.94 -13.58 -26.91
C LEU A 400 1.65 -14.40 -27.10
N PRO A 401 1.52 -15.58 -26.44
CA PRO A 401 2.52 -16.25 -25.61
C PRO A 401 3.64 -16.93 -26.41
N LEU A 402 4.83 -16.93 -25.82
CA LEU A 402 6.02 -17.59 -26.41
C LEU A 402 5.91 -19.13 -26.32
N LYS A 403 6.34 -19.82 -27.36
CA LYS A 403 6.28 -21.30 -27.40
C LYS A 403 7.52 -21.91 -26.73
N LYS A 404 7.35 -22.58 -25.59
CA LYS A 404 8.44 -23.22 -24.80
C LYS A 404 9.21 -24.27 -25.55
N GLU A 405 8.56 -24.92 -26.53
CA GLU A 405 9.16 -26.00 -27.34
C GLU A 405 10.14 -25.48 -28.38
N LYS A 406 10.07 -24.20 -28.72
CA LYS A 406 10.97 -23.61 -29.72
C LYS A 406 12.37 -23.42 -29.16
N LYS A 407 13.37 -23.75 -29.98
CA LYS A 407 14.77 -23.41 -29.69
C LYS A 407 15.03 -21.98 -30.14
N LEU A 408 14.75 -21.02 -29.27
CA LEU A 408 15.00 -19.62 -29.56
C LEU A 408 16.29 -19.14 -28.88
N ARG A 409 16.97 -18.21 -29.52
CA ARG A 409 17.99 -17.38 -28.88
C ARG A 409 17.26 -16.17 -28.29
N ILE A 410 17.19 -16.11 -26.98
CA ILE A 410 16.49 -15.02 -26.24
C ILE A 410 17.54 -14.12 -25.62
N ALA A 411 17.56 -12.84 -25.98
CA ALA A 411 18.30 -11.84 -25.26
C ALA A 411 17.41 -11.27 -24.15
N VAL A 412 17.87 -11.33 -22.91
CA VAL A 412 17.25 -10.63 -21.77
C VAL A 412 18.12 -9.41 -21.47
N ILE A 413 17.59 -8.22 -21.67
CA ILE A 413 18.36 -6.98 -21.62
C ILE A 413 17.70 -6.00 -20.66
N GLY A 414 18.50 -5.29 -19.87
CA GLY A 414 18.06 -4.17 -19.07
C GLY A 414 18.34 -4.29 -17.58
N PRO A 415 18.23 -3.17 -16.85
CA PRO A 415 18.60 -3.07 -15.45
C PRO A 415 17.73 -3.91 -14.51
N ASN A 416 16.47 -4.17 -14.87
CA ASN A 416 15.53 -4.96 -14.04
C ASN A 416 15.57 -6.47 -14.38
N ALA A 417 16.47 -6.92 -15.27
CA ALA A 417 16.51 -8.31 -15.70
C ALA A 417 17.04 -9.26 -14.62
N ASP A 418 18.16 -8.91 -13.98
CA ASP A 418 18.86 -9.77 -13.02
C ASP A 418 19.17 -9.05 -11.70
N ALA A 419 18.14 -8.47 -11.09
CA ALA A 419 18.26 -7.66 -9.89
C ALA A 419 17.08 -7.90 -8.94
N LEU A 420 17.20 -8.91 -8.07
CA LEU A 420 16.10 -9.36 -7.19
C LEU A 420 15.52 -8.22 -6.35
N TYR A 421 16.36 -7.41 -5.71
CA TYR A 421 15.88 -6.34 -4.83
C TYR A 421 15.14 -5.21 -5.55
N GLN A 422 15.36 -5.04 -6.86
CA GLN A 422 14.62 -4.04 -7.66
C GLN A 422 13.16 -4.45 -7.95
N GLN A 423 12.80 -5.70 -7.70
CA GLN A 423 11.43 -6.19 -7.89
C GLN A 423 10.65 -6.36 -6.57
N LEU A 424 11.27 -6.05 -5.42
CA LEU A 424 10.65 -6.27 -4.11
C LEU A 424 9.81 -5.09 -3.62
N GLY A 425 10.18 -3.86 -3.97
CA GLY A 425 9.59 -2.63 -3.42
C GLY A 425 10.37 -2.07 -2.23
N ASP A 426 9.89 -0.95 -1.69
CA ASP A 426 10.38 -0.35 -0.45
C ASP A 426 9.92 -1.17 0.77
N TYR A 427 10.44 -0.88 1.96
CA TYR A 427 10.11 -1.56 3.22
C TYR A 427 10.33 -3.08 3.21
N THR A 428 11.39 -3.54 2.55
CA THR A 428 11.75 -4.97 2.49
C THR A 428 12.99 -5.28 3.31
N PRO A 429 13.03 -6.44 3.99
CA PRO A 429 14.21 -6.90 4.71
C PRO A 429 15.23 -7.54 3.75
N PRO A 430 16.47 -7.82 4.22
CA PRO A 430 17.36 -8.73 3.55
C PRO A 430 16.72 -10.11 3.37
N LEU A 431 16.92 -10.71 2.20
CA LEU A 431 16.48 -12.08 1.92
C LEU A 431 17.63 -13.07 2.11
N ARG A 432 17.29 -14.32 2.47
CA ARG A 432 18.27 -15.40 2.49
C ARG A 432 18.73 -15.76 1.09
N ASP A 433 19.96 -16.23 0.99
CA ASP A 433 20.49 -16.77 -0.28
C ASP A 433 19.56 -17.85 -0.86
N GLY A 434 19.26 -17.74 -2.13
CA GLY A 434 18.38 -18.65 -2.86
C GLY A 434 16.87 -18.43 -2.65
N VAL A 435 16.47 -17.38 -1.92
CA VAL A 435 15.08 -16.93 -1.85
C VAL A 435 14.81 -15.88 -2.91
N GLY A 436 13.82 -16.14 -3.76
CA GLY A 436 13.40 -15.26 -4.84
C GLY A 436 13.92 -15.70 -6.21
N VAL A 437 13.30 -15.18 -7.26
CA VAL A 437 13.58 -15.49 -8.68
C VAL A 437 13.57 -14.19 -9.46
N THR A 438 14.71 -13.84 -10.07
CA THR A 438 14.82 -12.67 -10.95
C THR A 438 14.07 -12.89 -12.26
N VAL A 439 13.82 -11.84 -13.04
CA VAL A 439 13.21 -11.96 -14.38
C VAL A 439 14.05 -12.90 -15.25
N LEU A 440 15.37 -12.75 -15.23
CA LEU A 440 16.30 -13.59 -15.98
C LEU A 440 16.21 -15.07 -15.58
N ASP A 441 16.22 -15.34 -14.27
CA ASP A 441 16.13 -16.70 -13.76
C ASP A 441 14.77 -17.33 -14.04
N GLY A 442 13.69 -16.57 -13.93
CA GLY A 442 12.35 -16.99 -14.32
C GLY A 442 12.30 -17.43 -15.79
N ILE A 443 12.86 -16.61 -16.69
CA ILE A 443 12.92 -16.92 -18.12
C ILE A 443 13.77 -18.18 -18.37
N ARG A 444 14.94 -18.31 -17.76
CA ARG A 444 15.79 -19.51 -17.87
C ARG A 444 15.08 -20.76 -17.35
N ASN A 445 14.32 -20.61 -16.28
CA ASN A 445 13.58 -21.72 -15.66
C ASN A 445 12.39 -22.16 -16.51
N GLU A 446 11.72 -21.25 -17.18
CA GLU A 446 10.52 -21.51 -17.96
C GLU A 446 10.84 -22.00 -19.38
N PHE A 447 11.87 -21.43 -20.05
CA PHE A 447 12.21 -21.70 -21.43
C PHE A 447 13.47 -22.59 -21.55
N LYS A 448 13.40 -23.81 -21.00
CA LYS A 448 14.55 -24.76 -20.94
C LYS A 448 15.18 -25.13 -22.29
N ASN A 449 14.45 -24.95 -23.40
CA ASN A 449 14.95 -25.25 -24.76
C ASN A 449 15.58 -24.02 -25.44
N ALA A 450 15.48 -22.82 -24.83
CA ALA A 450 16.04 -21.60 -25.39
C ALA A 450 17.52 -21.40 -24.97
N ASP A 451 18.30 -20.73 -25.82
CA ASP A 451 19.60 -20.15 -25.47
C ASP A 451 19.33 -18.73 -24.90
N VAL A 452 19.33 -18.60 -23.58
CA VAL A 452 19.01 -17.34 -22.87
C VAL A 452 20.32 -16.65 -22.50
N ARG A 453 20.56 -15.48 -23.09
CA ARG A 453 21.71 -14.62 -22.79
C ARG A 453 21.28 -13.31 -22.20
N TYR A 454 22.18 -12.68 -21.45
CA TYR A 454 21.90 -11.45 -20.69
C TYR A 454 22.90 -10.35 -21.01
N ALA A 455 22.40 -9.11 -21.04
CA ALA A 455 23.21 -7.90 -21.02
C ALA A 455 22.51 -6.84 -20.16
N LEU A 456 23.27 -6.16 -19.29
CA LEU A 456 22.75 -5.08 -18.44
C LEU A 456 22.29 -3.87 -19.25
N GLY A 457 23.10 -3.42 -20.20
CA GLY A 457 22.86 -2.26 -21.06
C GLY A 457 23.06 -0.91 -20.35
N CYS A 458 22.36 -0.68 -19.25
CA CYS A 458 22.50 0.51 -18.37
C CYS A 458 22.03 0.19 -16.95
N THR A 459 22.29 1.09 -16.01
CA THR A 459 21.70 1.05 -14.65
C THR A 459 20.34 1.72 -14.60
N ILE A 460 19.69 1.76 -13.39
CA ILE A 460 18.35 2.38 -13.25
C ILE A 460 18.41 3.89 -13.49
N CYS A 461 19.29 4.61 -12.78
CA CYS A 461 19.25 6.08 -12.71
C CYS A 461 20.43 6.79 -13.35
N ASP A 462 21.54 6.09 -13.66
CA ASP A 462 22.71 6.74 -14.28
C ASP A 462 22.53 6.96 -15.79
N ASP A 463 23.11 8.06 -16.28
CA ASP A 463 23.16 8.38 -17.71
C ASP A 463 24.32 7.64 -18.44
N ASP A 464 24.90 6.58 -17.84
CA ASP A 464 25.97 5.80 -18.45
C ASP A 464 25.43 4.91 -19.58
N THR A 465 25.89 5.17 -20.78
CA THR A 465 25.53 4.46 -22.00
C THR A 465 26.57 3.42 -22.44
N SER A 466 27.64 3.21 -21.67
CA SER A 466 28.79 2.36 -22.06
C SER A 466 28.41 0.90 -22.31
N GLY A 467 27.37 0.38 -21.67
CA GLY A 467 26.87 -0.99 -21.86
C GLY A 467 25.91 -1.17 -23.06
N ILE A 468 25.45 -0.07 -23.67
CA ILE A 468 24.40 -0.13 -24.73
C ILE A 468 24.91 -0.88 -25.98
N ALA A 469 26.13 -0.65 -26.38
CA ALA A 469 26.69 -1.31 -27.61
C ALA A 469 26.77 -2.84 -27.47
N GLU A 470 27.06 -3.38 -26.27
CA GLU A 470 27.01 -4.81 -25.98
C GLU A 470 25.58 -5.34 -26.07
N ALA A 471 24.62 -4.60 -25.46
CA ALA A 471 23.20 -4.95 -25.48
C ALA A 471 22.63 -4.97 -26.91
N GLU A 472 22.94 -3.96 -27.72
CA GLU A 472 22.54 -3.87 -29.12
C GLU A 472 23.06 -5.07 -29.92
N LYS A 473 24.36 -5.40 -29.81
CA LYS A 473 24.95 -6.56 -30.46
C LYS A 473 24.27 -7.86 -30.04
N LEU A 474 24.00 -8.04 -28.75
CA LEU A 474 23.28 -9.21 -28.25
C LEU A 474 21.86 -9.30 -28.82
N ALA A 475 21.16 -8.16 -28.94
CA ALA A 475 19.84 -8.09 -29.57
C ALA A 475 19.93 -8.55 -31.06
N GLU A 476 20.89 -8.05 -31.84
CA GLU A 476 21.09 -8.44 -33.24
C GLU A 476 21.35 -9.94 -33.42
N GLU A 477 22.10 -10.58 -32.51
CA GLU A 477 22.44 -12.00 -32.53
C GLU A 477 21.27 -12.90 -32.07
N SER A 478 20.16 -12.34 -31.56
CA SER A 478 19.05 -13.07 -30.98
C SER A 478 17.86 -13.21 -31.94
N ASP A 479 16.94 -14.10 -31.61
CA ASP A 479 15.67 -14.28 -32.34
C ASP A 479 14.53 -13.45 -31.71
N LEU A 480 14.68 -13.12 -30.44
CA LEU A 480 13.73 -12.35 -29.63
C LEU A 480 14.47 -11.61 -28.53
N VAL A 481 14.02 -10.40 -28.20
CA VAL A 481 14.51 -9.64 -27.06
C VAL A 481 13.41 -9.51 -26.00
N ILE A 482 13.76 -9.81 -24.74
CA ILE A 482 12.98 -9.42 -23.56
C ILE A 482 13.71 -8.25 -22.93
N LEU A 483 13.10 -7.06 -23.01
CA LEU A 483 13.68 -5.81 -22.56
C LEU A 483 13.07 -5.46 -21.19
N ALA A 484 13.83 -5.69 -20.11
CA ALA A 484 13.41 -5.49 -18.72
C ALA A 484 13.82 -4.10 -18.23
N LEU A 485 12.88 -3.18 -18.20
CA LEU A 485 13.05 -1.77 -17.85
C LEU A 485 12.16 -1.39 -16.67
N GLY A 486 12.40 -0.24 -16.07
CA GLY A 486 11.53 0.31 -15.03
C GLY A 486 12.25 1.15 -14.00
N GLY A 487 11.88 0.93 -12.76
CA GLY A 487 12.41 1.66 -11.61
C GLY A 487 12.96 0.75 -10.53
N SER A 488 13.27 1.36 -9.40
CA SER A 488 13.68 0.68 -8.17
C SER A 488 13.34 1.53 -6.95
N SER A 489 12.86 0.90 -5.90
CA SER A 489 12.78 1.46 -4.55
C SER A 489 13.65 0.70 -3.55
N SER A 490 14.64 -0.03 -4.06
CA SER A 490 15.53 -0.86 -3.26
C SER A 490 16.45 -0.04 -2.38
N ARG A 491 16.26 -0.10 -1.06
CA ARG A 491 17.13 0.52 -0.05
C ARG A 491 18.55 -0.02 -0.04
N PHE A 492 18.78 -1.18 -0.65
CA PHE A 492 20.09 -1.86 -0.69
C PHE A 492 21.05 -1.30 -1.76
N ALA A 493 20.62 -0.34 -2.54
CA ALA A 493 21.41 0.28 -3.63
C ALA A 493 22.18 1.53 -3.18
N GLY A 494 22.79 1.50 -1.99
CA GLY A 494 23.65 2.58 -1.47
C GLY A 494 22.88 3.81 -0.97
N ALA A 495 21.63 3.67 -0.60
CA ALA A 495 20.81 4.73 -0.03
C ALA A 495 21.34 5.16 1.36
N GLU A 496 21.35 6.46 1.62
CA GLU A 496 21.45 7.06 2.95
C GLU A 496 20.04 7.46 3.41
N PHE A 497 19.83 7.52 4.74
CA PHE A 497 18.50 7.73 5.30
C PHE A 497 18.52 8.85 6.34
N ASP A 498 17.42 9.59 6.40
CA ASP A 498 17.19 10.57 7.46
C ASP A 498 16.68 9.91 8.77
N THR A 499 16.31 10.75 9.74
CA THR A 499 15.89 10.27 11.07
C THR A 499 14.56 9.51 11.08
N ASN A 500 13.71 9.68 10.06
CA ASN A 500 12.47 8.93 9.93
C ASN A 500 12.55 7.78 8.89
N GLY A 501 13.76 7.52 8.38
CA GLY A 501 14.01 6.40 7.49
C GLY A 501 13.66 6.65 6.02
N ALA A 502 13.35 7.89 5.64
CA ALA A 502 13.21 8.26 4.24
C ALA A 502 14.58 8.34 3.55
N ALA A 503 14.67 7.90 2.30
CA ALA A 503 15.91 7.95 1.54
C ALA A 503 16.32 9.40 1.24
N ILE A 504 17.61 9.69 1.40
CA ILE A 504 18.21 10.98 1.05
C ILE A 504 18.65 10.92 -0.40
N VAL A 505 18.04 11.76 -1.25
CA VAL A 505 18.36 11.81 -2.69
C VAL A 505 19.79 12.32 -2.91
N GLY A 506 20.60 11.54 -3.62
CA GLY A 506 21.99 11.86 -3.94
C GLY A 506 22.43 11.30 -5.30
N THR A 507 23.60 11.72 -5.77
CA THR A 507 24.12 11.45 -7.12
C THR A 507 24.39 9.99 -7.45
N LYS A 508 24.40 9.09 -6.46
CA LYS A 508 24.66 7.63 -6.65
C LYS A 508 23.45 6.74 -6.34
N LEU A 509 22.31 7.36 -6.05
CA LEU A 509 21.10 6.62 -5.70
C LEU A 509 20.52 5.91 -6.93
N GLN A 510 20.41 4.58 -6.86
CA GLN A 510 19.76 3.76 -7.88
C GLN A 510 18.29 3.49 -7.52
N MET A 511 17.60 4.51 -7.01
CA MET A 511 16.17 4.49 -6.70
C MET A 511 15.49 5.62 -7.47
N ASP A 512 14.34 5.35 -8.03
CA ASP A 512 13.45 6.34 -8.66
C ASP A 512 12.08 6.39 -7.97
N CYS A 513 11.84 5.49 -7.02
CA CYS A 513 10.63 5.34 -6.25
C CYS A 513 10.98 5.02 -4.79
N GLY A 514 10.03 5.05 -3.87
CA GLY A 514 10.22 4.84 -2.44
C GLY A 514 10.10 6.14 -1.63
N GLU A 515 10.07 6.01 -0.30
CA GLU A 515 9.91 7.17 0.59
C GLU A 515 11.10 8.12 0.50
N GLY A 516 10.82 9.40 0.25
CA GLY A 516 11.82 10.44 0.02
C GLY A 516 12.36 10.52 -1.41
N VAL A 517 11.92 9.63 -2.32
CA VAL A 517 12.40 9.58 -3.71
C VAL A 517 11.32 10.06 -4.68
N ASP A 518 11.04 11.36 -4.63
CA ASP A 518 10.11 12.03 -5.54
C ASP A 518 10.83 12.38 -6.85
N THR A 519 10.10 12.40 -7.96
CA THR A 519 10.65 12.77 -9.26
C THR A 519 9.93 13.97 -9.88
N SER A 520 10.66 14.82 -10.59
CA SER A 520 10.06 15.91 -11.39
C SER A 520 9.59 15.44 -12.76
N ASP A 521 10.01 14.27 -13.22
CA ASP A 521 9.72 13.71 -14.54
C ASP A 521 9.38 12.20 -14.40
N VAL A 522 8.26 11.80 -14.99
CA VAL A 522 7.79 10.40 -14.95
C VAL A 522 8.24 9.56 -16.16
N ARG A 523 9.17 10.05 -16.99
CA ARG A 523 9.87 9.20 -17.97
C ARG A 523 10.72 8.16 -17.25
N LEU A 524 11.09 7.08 -17.92
CA LEU A 524 12.08 6.14 -17.39
C LEU A 524 13.39 6.88 -17.06
N PRO A 525 13.96 6.66 -15.87
CA PRO A 525 15.16 7.36 -15.43
C PRO A 525 16.42 6.88 -16.17
N GLY A 526 17.50 7.64 -16.05
CA GLY A 526 18.82 7.31 -16.61
C GLY A 526 18.81 7.07 -18.11
N ALA A 527 19.72 6.24 -18.58
CA ALA A 527 19.91 5.90 -20.01
C ALA A 527 18.95 4.82 -20.55
N GLN A 528 17.84 4.49 -19.84
CA GLN A 528 16.93 3.42 -20.24
C GLN A 528 16.21 3.68 -21.57
N ASN A 529 15.89 4.93 -21.87
CA ASN A 529 15.27 5.29 -23.15
C ASN A 529 16.25 5.16 -24.32
N GLU A 530 17.54 5.46 -24.11
CA GLU A 530 18.63 5.27 -25.06
C GLU A 530 18.86 3.78 -25.32
N LEU A 531 18.89 2.96 -24.27
CA LEU A 531 18.98 1.50 -24.36
C LEU A 531 17.81 0.93 -25.17
N ALA A 532 16.58 1.34 -24.86
CA ALA A 532 15.41 0.89 -25.60
C ALA A 532 15.48 1.24 -27.08
N ASN A 533 15.93 2.46 -27.42
CA ASN A 533 16.10 2.88 -28.81
C ASN A 533 17.13 1.99 -29.55
N ALA A 534 18.28 1.74 -28.94
CA ALA A 534 19.32 0.87 -29.55
C ALA A 534 18.81 -0.58 -29.78
N VAL A 535 18.07 -1.12 -28.79
CA VAL A 535 17.45 -2.44 -28.93
C VAL A 535 16.43 -2.47 -30.06
N PHE A 536 15.61 -1.45 -30.24
CA PHE A 536 14.65 -1.38 -31.36
C PHE A 536 15.33 -1.30 -32.74
N GLU A 537 16.53 -0.67 -32.85
CA GLU A 537 17.29 -0.61 -34.08
C GLU A 537 17.81 -2.01 -34.55
N SER A 538 17.88 -2.99 -33.65
CA SER A 538 18.21 -4.37 -34.01
C SER A 538 17.20 -5.01 -34.98
N GLY A 539 16.00 -4.46 -35.10
CA GLY A 539 14.91 -4.97 -35.94
C GLY A 539 14.36 -6.33 -35.52
N LYS A 540 14.67 -6.80 -34.30
CA LYS A 540 14.16 -8.06 -33.77
C LYS A 540 12.81 -7.81 -33.04
N PRO A 541 11.98 -8.86 -32.89
CA PRO A 541 10.81 -8.77 -32.01
C PRO A 541 11.23 -8.42 -30.59
N VAL A 542 10.57 -7.41 -29.99
CA VAL A 542 10.86 -6.92 -28.63
C VAL A 542 9.64 -7.04 -27.76
N VAL A 543 9.78 -7.78 -26.65
CA VAL A 543 8.83 -7.82 -25.55
C VAL A 543 9.39 -6.98 -24.41
N THR A 544 8.77 -5.84 -24.11
CA THR A 544 9.18 -5.02 -22.97
C THR A 544 8.43 -5.46 -21.71
N VAL A 545 9.20 -5.75 -20.66
CA VAL A 545 8.71 -6.04 -19.32
C VAL A 545 9.05 -4.84 -18.43
N LEU A 546 8.02 -4.16 -17.91
CA LEU A 546 8.20 -3.05 -17.00
C LEU A 546 8.12 -3.55 -15.55
N VAL A 547 9.16 -3.27 -14.76
CA VAL A 547 9.23 -3.54 -13.33
C VAL A 547 9.35 -2.19 -12.64
N SER A 548 8.23 -1.61 -12.15
CA SER A 548 8.26 -0.25 -11.60
C SER A 548 7.10 0.02 -10.64
N GLY A 549 7.37 0.86 -9.63
CA GLY A 549 6.42 1.28 -8.60
C GLY A 549 5.59 2.51 -8.97
N ARG A 550 5.72 3.04 -10.19
CA ARG A 550 4.96 4.20 -10.70
C ARG A 550 4.61 4.07 -12.17
N PRO A 551 3.54 4.74 -12.66
CA PRO A 551 3.20 4.77 -14.07
C PRO A 551 4.15 5.71 -14.84
N HIS A 552 5.14 5.14 -15.52
CA HIS A 552 6.05 5.89 -16.37
C HIS A 552 5.42 6.30 -17.70
N ALA A 553 5.78 7.49 -18.19
CA ALA A 553 5.45 7.93 -19.55
C ALA A 553 6.34 7.22 -20.58
N ILE A 554 5.79 6.25 -21.27
CA ILE A 554 6.52 5.33 -22.17
C ILE A 554 6.00 5.34 -23.62
N PRO A 555 5.68 6.49 -24.25
CA PRO A 555 5.01 6.48 -25.58
C PRO A 555 5.81 5.79 -26.67
N LYS A 556 7.15 5.94 -26.73
CA LYS A 556 7.99 5.28 -27.71
C LYS A 556 8.08 3.77 -27.51
N ILE A 557 8.18 3.32 -26.24
CA ILE A 557 8.20 1.89 -25.89
C ILE A 557 6.85 1.26 -26.28
N ALA A 558 5.76 1.92 -25.95
CA ALA A 558 4.42 1.47 -26.33
C ALA A 558 4.24 1.37 -27.87
N GLU A 559 4.82 2.30 -28.62
CA GLU A 559 4.80 2.28 -30.09
C GLU A 559 5.66 1.14 -30.67
N LYS A 560 6.93 1.02 -30.26
CA LYS A 560 7.96 0.20 -30.88
C LYS A 560 7.98 -1.26 -30.44
N SER A 561 7.62 -1.55 -29.18
CA SER A 561 7.58 -2.95 -28.68
C SER A 561 6.50 -3.77 -29.38
N ASP A 562 6.74 -5.06 -29.62
CA ASP A 562 5.72 -6.01 -30.10
C ASP A 562 4.76 -6.43 -29.00
N ALA A 563 5.23 -6.47 -27.74
CA ALA A 563 4.39 -6.60 -26.56
C ALA A 563 4.95 -5.76 -25.40
N VAL A 564 4.06 -5.32 -24.53
CA VAL A 564 4.40 -4.58 -23.30
C VAL A 564 3.64 -5.19 -22.12
N LEU A 565 4.39 -5.68 -21.14
CA LEU A 565 3.88 -6.25 -19.90
C LEU A 565 4.34 -5.36 -18.73
N TRP A 566 3.43 -4.92 -17.86
CA TRP A 566 3.79 -4.23 -16.63
C TRP A 566 3.50 -5.13 -15.43
N SER A 567 4.54 -5.44 -14.64
CA SER A 567 4.48 -6.35 -13.49
C SER A 567 4.53 -5.63 -12.15
N PHE A 568 4.65 -4.29 -12.13
CA PHE A 568 4.87 -3.50 -10.90
C PHE A 568 6.16 -3.94 -10.19
N TYR A 569 6.20 -3.94 -8.84
CA TYR A 569 7.19 -4.70 -8.08
C TYR A 569 6.52 -5.99 -7.60
N PRO A 570 6.77 -7.11 -8.29
CA PRO A 570 5.98 -8.34 -8.14
C PRO A 570 6.40 -9.22 -6.96
N GLY A 571 7.31 -8.74 -6.09
CA GLY A 571 7.78 -9.48 -4.92
C GLY A 571 8.81 -10.58 -5.24
N PRO A 572 9.17 -11.43 -4.26
CA PRO A 572 10.31 -12.34 -4.38
C PRO A 572 10.21 -13.35 -5.53
N TRP A 573 9.01 -13.79 -5.89
CA TRP A 573 8.75 -14.77 -6.96
C TRP A 573 8.28 -14.14 -8.27
N GLY A 574 8.50 -12.83 -8.41
CA GLY A 574 8.06 -12.06 -9.57
C GLY A 574 8.61 -12.58 -10.91
N GLY A 575 9.87 -13.00 -10.95
CA GLY A 575 10.44 -13.57 -12.15
C GLY A 575 9.74 -14.84 -12.64
N THR A 576 9.28 -15.69 -11.71
CA THR A 576 8.44 -16.86 -12.04
C THR A 576 7.11 -16.43 -12.64
N ALA A 577 6.40 -15.49 -12.00
CA ALA A 577 5.11 -15.00 -12.49
C ALA A 577 5.23 -14.38 -13.90
N ILE A 578 6.24 -13.52 -14.11
CA ILE A 578 6.52 -12.91 -15.41
C ILE A 578 6.78 -13.97 -16.48
N ALA A 579 7.66 -14.94 -16.20
CA ALA A 579 7.99 -15.98 -17.16
C ALA A 579 6.78 -16.87 -17.52
N GLU A 580 5.94 -17.22 -16.55
CA GLU A 580 4.70 -17.97 -16.77
C GLU A 580 3.68 -17.18 -17.62
N VAL A 581 3.57 -15.87 -17.42
CA VAL A 581 2.76 -15.01 -18.29
C VAL A 581 3.35 -14.99 -19.70
N LEU A 582 4.67 -14.78 -19.86
CA LEU A 582 5.31 -14.75 -21.16
C LEU A 582 5.13 -16.06 -21.95
N SER A 583 5.09 -17.20 -21.26
CA SER A 583 4.89 -18.53 -21.87
C SER A 583 3.43 -18.91 -22.09
N GLY A 584 2.49 -18.19 -21.48
CA GLY A 584 1.06 -18.53 -21.46
C GLY A 584 0.71 -19.65 -20.48
N ALA A 585 1.60 -20.00 -19.54
CA ALA A 585 1.27 -20.86 -18.40
C ALA A 585 0.33 -20.16 -17.41
N ALA A 586 0.41 -18.84 -17.35
CA ALA A 586 -0.56 -17.97 -16.67
C ALA A 586 -1.14 -16.96 -17.69
N ASP A 587 -2.46 -16.67 -17.56
CA ASP A 587 -3.10 -15.63 -18.36
C ASP A 587 -2.77 -14.24 -17.77
N PRO A 588 -2.37 -13.24 -18.57
CA PRO A 588 -2.26 -11.87 -18.11
C PRO A 588 -3.64 -11.32 -17.81
N CYS A 589 -3.99 -11.23 -16.56
CA CYS A 589 -5.35 -10.88 -16.14
C CYS A 589 -5.39 -9.67 -15.20
N GLY A 590 -4.28 -8.99 -15.01
CA GLY A 590 -4.21 -7.71 -14.32
C GLY A 590 -4.91 -6.61 -15.14
N CYS A 591 -5.46 -5.62 -14.42
CA CYS A 591 -5.97 -4.41 -15.02
C CYS A 591 -5.31 -3.19 -14.35
N LEU A 592 -5.05 -2.14 -15.10
CA LEU A 592 -4.39 -0.94 -14.58
C LEU A 592 -5.17 -0.34 -13.40
N PRO A 593 -4.52 -0.17 -12.23
CA PRO A 593 -5.12 0.52 -11.09
C PRO A 593 -4.92 2.04 -11.18
N VAL A 594 -4.21 2.49 -12.20
CA VAL A 594 -3.85 3.90 -12.46
C VAL A 594 -3.84 4.18 -13.96
N SER A 595 -4.12 5.41 -14.33
CA SER A 595 -3.92 5.91 -15.70
C SER A 595 -2.43 6.13 -15.98
N VAL A 596 -1.94 5.72 -17.15
CA VAL A 596 -0.55 5.92 -17.58
C VAL A 596 -0.45 7.21 -18.38
N PRO A 597 0.36 8.20 -17.97
CA PRO A 597 0.48 9.47 -18.71
C PRO A 597 1.27 9.31 -20.01
N ARG A 598 1.03 10.19 -20.97
CA ARG A 598 1.83 10.30 -22.20
C ARG A 598 3.12 11.10 -21.97
N THR A 599 3.07 12.02 -21.02
CA THR A 599 4.19 12.91 -20.63
C THR A 599 3.92 13.50 -19.25
N THR A 600 4.96 13.89 -18.55
CA THR A 600 4.86 14.61 -17.28
C THR A 600 3.98 15.86 -17.37
N GLY A 601 4.03 16.60 -18.48
CA GLY A 601 3.21 17.80 -18.69
C GLY A 601 1.70 17.53 -18.78
N GLN A 602 1.26 16.26 -18.89
CA GLN A 602 -0.16 15.91 -18.91
C GLN A 602 -0.79 15.85 -17.51
N LEU A 603 0.04 15.71 -16.47
CA LEU A 603 -0.46 15.53 -15.11
C LEU A 603 -1.24 16.75 -14.60
N PRO A 604 -2.33 16.53 -13.86
CA PRO A 604 -2.94 15.26 -13.49
C PRO A 604 -3.73 14.58 -14.60
N VAL A 605 -3.79 13.24 -14.64
CA VAL A 605 -4.41 12.46 -15.74
C VAL A 605 -5.34 11.35 -15.25
N TYR A 606 -5.71 11.32 -13.99
CA TYR A 606 -6.58 10.29 -13.41
C TYR A 606 -7.96 10.23 -14.09
N TYR A 607 -8.53 9.02 -14.18
CA TYR A 607 -9.73 8.70 -14.96
C TYR A 607 -11.02 9.36 -14.45
N ASN A 608 -11.11 9.65 -13.14
CA ASN A 608 -12.29 10.15 -12.46
C ASN A 608 -12.28 11.69 -12.25
N ALA A 609 -11.72 12.43 -13.20
CA ALA A 609 -11.74 13.89 -13.20
C ALA A 609 -13.18 14.43 -13.27
N ARG A 610 -13.39 15.70 -12.88
CA ARG A 610 -14.69 16.34 -13.05
C ARG A 610 -14.92 16.69 -14.52
N ALA A 611 -16.18 16.71 -14.95
CA ALA A 611 -16.56 17.01 -16.33
C ALA A 611 -16.00 18.32 -16.87
N SER A 612 -15.81 19.34 -15.99
CA SER A 612 -15.16 20.60 -16.38
C SER A 612 -13.69 20.42 -16.76
N TYR A 613 -12.99 19.48 -16.14
CA TYR A 613 -11.61 19.15 -16.46
C TYR A 613 -11.52 18.38 -17.79
N ASP A 614 -12.46 17.48 -18.08
CA ASP A 614 -12.50 16.72 -19.33
C ASP A 614 -12.66 17.61 -20.58
N MET A 615 -13.13 18.82 -20.42
CA MET A 615 -13.22 19.81 -21.51
C MET A 615 -11.88 20.47 -21.84
N MET A 616 -10.84 20.31 -21.03
CA MET A 616 -9.51 20.86 -21.30
C MET A 616 -8.85 20.14 -22.46
N ARG A 617 -8.17 20.89 -23.31
CA ARG A 617 -7.47 20.37 -24.50
C ARG A 617 -6.08 21.00 -24.59
N TYR A 618 -5.07 20.15 -24.73
CA TYR A 618 -3.73 20.58 -25.11
C TYR A 618 -3.67 20.81 -26.62
N ARG A 619 -2.91 21.81 -27.05
CA ARG A 619 -2.69 22.08 -28.46
C ARG A 619 -1.91 20.98 -29.18
N ASP A 620 -1.01 20.34 -28.46
CA ASP A 620 0.07 19.49 -28.97
C ASP A 620 0.07 18.06 -28.38
N LEU A 621 -0.95 17.71 -27.62
CA LEU A 621 -1.07 16.41 -26.99
C LEU A 621 -2.52 15.91 -27.00
N GLU A 622 -2.71 14.61 -27.19
CA GLU A 622 -4.00 13.96 -26.98
C GLU A 622 -4.43 14.07 -25.52
N ASN A 623 -5.72 14.30 -25.30
CA ASN A 623 -6.27 14.48 -23.96
C ASN A 623 -6.36 13.19 -23.15
N THR A 624 -6.42 12.03 -23.83
CA THR A 624 -6.50 10.71 -23.20
C THR A 624 -5.14 10.28 -22.64
N PRO A 625 -5.11 9.51 -21.56
CA PRO A 625 -3.87 8.88 -21.10
C PRO A 625 -3.30 7.95 -22.19
N LEU A 626 -2.06 7.53 -22.04
CA LEU A 626 -1.44 6.52 -22.90
C LEU A 626 -2.16 5.18 -22.77
N TYR A 627 -2.44 4.79 -21.53
CA TYR A 627 -3.30 3.66 -21.19
C TYR A 627 -4.26 4.07 -20.06
N PRO A 628 -5.56 3.80 -20.19
CA PRO A 628 -6.54 4.24 -19.20
C PRO A 628 -6.60 3.30 -17.99
N PHE A 629 -7.07 3.82 -16.85
CA PHE A 629 -7.48 3.03 -15.70
C PHE A 629 -8.41 1.88 -16.08
N GLY A 630 -8.24 0.72 -15.48
CA GLY A 630 -9.07 -0.47 -15.71
C GLY A 630 -8.65 -1.31 -16.92
N PHE A 631 -7.69 -0.85 -17.75
CA PHE A 631 -7.28 -1.51 -18.97
C PHE A 631 -6.35 -2.70 -18.72
N GLY A 632 -6.53 -3.81 -19.48
CA GLY A 632 -5.63 -4.95 -19.56
C GLY A 632 -6.02 -5.87 -20.72
N LEU A 633 -5.06 -6.57 -21.33
CA LEU A 633 -5.28 -7.54 -22.39
C LEU A 633 -5.14 -8.97 -21.85
N HIS A 634 -5.79 -9.92 -22.53
CA HIS A 634 -5.77 -11.35 -22.20
C HIS A 634 -5.27 -12.22 -23.36
N TYR A 635 -4.91 -13.47 -23.05
CA TYR A 635 -4.65 -14.49 -24.09
C TYR A 635 -5.92 -15.24 -24.52
N THR A 636 -7.01 -15.04 -23.81
CA THR A 636 -8.32 -15.56 -24.16
C THR A 636 -9.28 -14.42 -24.52
N THR A 637 -10.50 -14.75 -24.92
CA THR A 637 -11.52 -13.75 -25.22
C THR A 637 -12.76 -14.01 -24.37
N PHE A 638 -13.38 -12.93 -23.93
CA PHE A 638 -14.62 -12.99 -23.16
C PHE A 638 -15.75 -12.31 -23.91
N LYS A 639 -16.98 -12.76 -23.62
CA LYS A 639 -18.20 -12.12 -24.07
C LYS A 639 -19.08 -11.83 -22.86
N THR A 640 -19.29 -10.58 -22.57
CA THR A 640 -20.16 -10.15 -21.50
C THR A 640 -21.52 -9.71 -22.06
N THR A 641 -22.58 -10.35 -21.61
CA THR A 641 -23.97 -10.00 -21.94
C THR A 641 -24.63 -9.40 -20.71
N VAL A 642 -25.07 -8.16 -20.80
CA VAL A 642 -25.64 -7.41 -19.69
C VAL A 642 -27.15 -7.47 -19.72
N LYS A 643 -27.75 -7.80 -18.56
CA LYS A 643 -29.17 -7.65 -18.27
C LYS A 643 -29.30 -6.57 -17.21
N ASP A 644 -29.76 -5.41 -17.61
CA ASP A 644 -30.03 -4.32 -16.71
C ASP A 644 -31.32 -4.57 -15.91
N GLY A 645 -31.38 -3.99 -14.72
CA GLY A 645 -32.55 -3.98 -13.87
C GLY A 645 -33.62 -3.01 -14.38
N THR A 646 -34.44 -2.52 -13.46
CA THR A 646 -35.42 -1.47 -13.79
C THR A 646 -34.68 -0.16 -14.02
N PRO A 647 -35.00 0.63 -15.07
CA PRO A 647 -34.28 1.86 -15.39
C PRO A 647 -34.58 3.00 -14.41
N GLU A 648 -35.24 2.74 -13.30
CA GLU A 648 -35.67 3.73 -12.33
C GLU A 648 -35.63 3.15 -10.90
N ILE A 649 -35.15 3.95 -9.96
CA ILE A 649 -35.13 3.64 -8.52
C ILE A 649 -35.47 4.92 -7.74
N SER A 650 -36.32 4.81 -6.71
CA SER A 650 -36.60 5.97 -5.86
C SER A 650 -35.59 6.14 -4.73
N ILE A 651 -35.37 7.38 -4.29
CA ILE A 651 -34.54 7.71 -3.13
C ILE A 651 -35.02 6.93 -1.89
N ALA A 652 -36.32 6.92 -1.65
CA ALA A 652 -36.90 6.17 -0.55
C ALA A 652 -36.61 4.66 -0.62
N ALA A 653 -36.51 4.08 -1.81
CA ALA A 653 -36.15 2.68 -1.96
C ALA A 653 -34.68 2.42 -1.64
N LEU A 654 -33.78 3.33 -2.07
CA LEU A 654 -32.35 3.28 -1.74
C LEU A 654 -32.13 3.41 -0.23
N GLU A 655 -32.76 4.38 0.43
CA GLU A 655 -32.67 4.60 1.88
C GLU A 655 -33.22 3.43 2.69
N ASN A 656 -34.18 2.67 2.13
CA ASN A 656 -34.70 1.43 2.72
C ASN A 656 -33.88 0.16 2.34
N GLY A 657 -32.63 0.34 1.84
CA GLY A 657 -31.69 -0.74 1.58
C GLY A 657 -31.88 -1.48 0.25
N LYS A 658 -32.73 -0.99 -0.67
CA LYS A 658 -32.75 -1.52 -2.04
C LYS A 658 -31.55 -1.05 -2.83
N ALA A 659 -31.05 -1.90 -3.72
CA ALA A 659 -30.00 -1.58 -4.67
C ALA A 659 -30.51 -1.75 -6.10
N HIS A 660 -29.99 -0.96 -7.02
CA HIS A 660 -30.10 -1.26 -8.44
C HIS A 660 -29.04 -2.31 -8.78
N THR A 661 -29.45 -3.39 -9.47
CA THR A 661 -28.55 -4.50 -9.80
C THR A 661 -28.40 -4.62 -11.32
N VAL A 662 -27.15 -4.57 -11.76
CA VAL A 662 -26.75 -4.87 -13.13
C VAL A 662 -26.22 -6.30 -13.16
N THR A 663 -26.87 -7.19 -13.87
CA THR A 663 -26.51 -8.60 -13.98
C THR A 663 -25.75 -8.83 -15.28
N CYS A 664 -24.55 -9.41 -15.19
CA CYS A 664 -23.70 -9.73 -16.32
C CYS A 664 -23.52 -11.24 -16.44
N GLU A 665 -23.81 -11.81 -17.63
CA GLU A 665 -23.40 -13.17 -17.98
C GLU A 665 -22.07 -13.07 -18.73
N VAL A 666 -21.01 -13.62 -18.17
CA VAL A 666 -19.65 -13.61 -18.74
C VAL A 666 -19.35 -15.01 -19.26
N GLU A 667 -18.97 -15.11 -20.52
CA GLU A 667 -18.61 -16.35 -21.23
C GLU A 667 -17.15 -16.26 -21.70
N ASN A 668 -16.34 -17.28 -21.40
CA ASN A 668 -15.03 -17.42 -22.04
C ASN A 668 -15.25 -18.03 -23.44
N THR A 669 -15.10 -17.21 -24.47
CA THR A 669 -15.26 -17.61 -25.89
C THR A 669 -13.95 -18.03 -26.54
N GLY A 670 -12.82 -17.92 -25.84
CA GLY A 670 -11.52 -18.30 -26.33
C GLY A 670 -11.17 -19.78 -26.06
N SER A 671 -9.92 -20.13 -26.30
CA SER A 671 -9.43 -21.51 -26.24
C SER A 671 -8.62 -21.82 -24.97
N THR A 672 -8.32 -20.81 -24.14
CA THR A 672 -7.56 -20.93 -22.89
C THR A 672 -8.40 -20.45 -21.70
N ALA A 673 -8.16 -21.01 -20.53
CA ALA A 673 -8.78 -20.51 -19.32
C ALA A 673 -8.20 -19.14 -18.94
N GLY A 674 -9.00 -18.30 -18.28
CA GLY A 674 -8.54 -16.96 -17.86
C GLY A 674 -9.51 -16.29 -16.89
N HIS A 675 -9.10 -15.12 -16.40
CA HIS A 675 -9.91 -14.29 -15.51
C HIS A 675 -10.47 -13.08 -16.26
N ALA A 676 -11.78 -12.92 -16.25
CA ALA A 676 -12.44 -11.69 -16.70
C ALA A 676 -12.66 -10.75 -15.51
N THR A 677 -12.38 -9.47 -15.68
CA THR A 677 -12.65 -8.42 -14.67
C THR A 677 -13.80 -7.54 -15.19
N VAL A 678 -14.99 -7.73 -14.62
CA VAL A 678 -16.20 -6.97 -14.97
C VAL A 678 -16.27 -5.73 -14.06
N GLN A 679 -16.34 -4.57 -14.66
CA GLN A 679 -16.26 -3.27 -13.99
C GLN A 679 -17.53 -2.47 -14.27
N LEU A 680 -18.18 -1.92 -13.23
CA LEU A 680 -19.35 -1.06 -13.35
C LEU A 680 -19.01 0.37 -12.97
N TYR A 681 -19.18 1.26 -13.93
CA TYR A 681 -18.96 2.68 -13.76
C TYR A 681 -20.27 3.45 -13.87
N ILE A 682 -20.30 4.60 -13.19
CA ILE A 682 -21.41 5.57 -13.35
C ILE A 682 -20.87 6.93 -13.83
N GLN A 683 -21.73 7.67 -14.53
CA GLN A 683 -21.54 9.07 -14.85
C GLN A 683 -22.83 9.83 -14.52
N GLY A 684 -22.76 10.82 -13.64
CA GLY A 684 -23.90 11.69 -13.37
C GLY A 684 -24.13 12.67 -14.52
N VAL A 685 -25.32 12.62 -15.12
CA VAL A 685 -25.71 13.49 -16.24
C VAL A 685 -26.33 14.80 -15.74
N SER A 686 -26.99 14.75 -14.59
CA SER A 686 -27.60 15.91 -13.94
C SER A 686 -27.33 15.90 -12.44
N GLY A 687 -27.53 17.02 -11.78
CA GLY A 687 -27.36 17.14 -10.33
C GLY A 687 -27.04 18.55 -9.87
N THR A 688 -26.76 18.71 -8.58
CA THR A 688 -26.54 20.02 -7.96
C THR A 688 -25.08 20.48 -8.01
N ILE A 689 -24.16 19.62 -8.48
CA ILE A 689 -22.71 19.87 -8.59
C ILE A 689 -22.18 19.39 -9.94
N VAL A 690 -20.99 19.86 -10.35
CA VAL A 690 -20.26 19.29 -11.48
C VAL A 690 -19.85 17.87 -11.15
N ARG A 691 -20.37 16.91 -11.92
CA ARG A 691 -20.13 15.47 -11.70
C ARG A 691 -18.79 15.04 -12.30
N ARG A 692 -18.29 13.92 -11.86
CA ARG A 692 -17.11 13.28 -12.46
C ARG A 692 -17.47 12.64 -13.79
N VAL A 693 -16.50 12.60 -14.70
CA VAL A 693 -16.70 11.98 -16.04
C VAL A 693 -16.95 10.48 -15.92
N ARG A 694 -16.41 9.84 -14.87
CA ARG A 694 -16.60 8.42 -14.64
C ARG A 694 -16.23 8.07 -13.19
N GLU A 695 -16.96 7.15 -12.56
CA GLU A 695 -16.72 6.68 -11.20
C GLU A 695 -16.93 5.18 -11.14
N LEU A 696 -15.94 4.40 -10.73
CA LEU A 696 -16.08 2.96 -10.43
C LEU A 696 -16.95 2.79 -9.19
N LYS A 697 -17.95 1.91 -9.26
CA LYS A 697 -18.87 1.66 -8.14
C LYS A 697 -19.01 0.18 -7.78
N ALA A 698 -18.67 -0.72 -8.69
CA ALA A 698 -18.60 -2.14 -8.43
C ALA A 698 -17.69 -2.84 -9.43
N PHE A 699 -17.10 -3.95 -9.02
CA PHE A 699 -16.35 -4.84 -9.90
C PHE A 699 -16.39 -6.27 -9.37
N GLU A 700 -16.16 -7.23 -10.27
CA GLU A 700 -16.00 -8.63 -9.91
C GLU A 700 -15.00 -9.28 -10.86
N LYS A 701 -14.08 -10.09 -10.32
CA LYS A 701 -13.13 -10.88 -11.10
C LYS A 701 -13.54 -12.35 -11.06
N VAL A 702 -13.74 -12.97 -12.23
CA VAL A 702 -14.20 -14.34 -12.36
C VAL A 702 -13.27 -15.18 -13.22
N TYR A 703 -12.89 -16.36 -12.72
CA TYR A 703 -12.12 -17.34 -13.49
C TYR A 703 -13.06 -18.24 -14.29
N LEU A 704 -12.76 -18.44 -15.58
CA LEU A 704 -13.59 -19.18 -16.53
C LEU A 704 -12.74 -20.14 -17.39
N GLN A 705 -13.18 -21.40 -17.47
CA GLN A 705 -12.67 -22.35 -18.46
C GLN A 705 -13.18 -22.00 -19.85
N PRO A 706 -12.55 -22.47 -20.95
CA PRO A 706 -13.08 -22.32 -22.30
C PRO A 706 -14.52 -22.80 -22.39
N GLY A 707 -15.40 -21.95 -22.91
CA GLY A 707 -16.86 -22.22 -23.03
C GLY A 707 -17.67 -22.12 -21.73
N GLU A 708 -17.01 -21.85 -20.58
CA GLU A 708 -17.71 -21.67 -19.30
C GLU A 708 -18.40 -20.30 -19.25
N LYS A 709 -19.55 -20.27 -18.56
CA LYS A 709 -20.32 -19.05 -18.28
C LYS A 709 -20.51 -18.87 -16.80
N LYS A 710 -20.40 -17.62 -16.34
CA LYS A 710 -20.73 -17.21 -14.96
C LYS A 710 -21.59 -15.98 -14.95
N THR A 711 -22.49 -15.92 -13.98
CA THR A 711 -23.31 -14.73 -13.72
C THR A 711 -22.67 -13.90 -12.63
N VAL A 712 -22.51 -12.60 -12.89
CA VAL A 712 -22.00 -11.59 -11.96
C VAL A 712 -23.11 -10.59 -11.69
N GLU A 713 -23.33 -10.25 -10.44
CA GLU A 713 -24.27 -9.21 -10.01
C GLU A 713 -23.49 -8.00 -9.46
N LEU A 714 -23.60 -6.89 -10.14
CA LEU A 714 -22.99 -5.61 -9.73
C LEU A 714 -24.09 -4.72 -9.15
N LYS A 715 -23.93 -4.34 -7.87
CA LYS A 715 -24.96 -3.64 -7.10
C LYS A 715 -24.59 -2.17 -6.89
N LEU A 716 -25.56 -1.30 -7.15
CA LEU A 716 -25.52 0.12 -6.83
C LEU A 716 -26.51 0.37 -5.68
N ASP A 717 -25.98 0.40 -4.47
CA ASP A 717 -26.74 0.71 -3.26
C ASP A 717 -26.88 2.23 -3.02
N CYS A 718 -27.40 2.62 -1.88
CA CYS A 718 -27.54 4.01 -1.50
C CYS A 718 -26.20 4.75 -1.48
N ASP A 719 -25.14 4.15 -0.92
CA ASP A 719 -23.80 4.74 -0.87
C ASP A 719 -23.23 4.94 -2.27
N ALA A 720 -23.35 3.94 -3.17
CA ALA A 720 -22.83 4.02 -4.53
C ALA A 720 -23.49 5.13 -5.36
N LEU A 721 -24.77 5.43 -5.11
CA LEU A 721 -25.54 6.45 -5.82
C LEU A 721 -25.62 7.81 -5.09
N SER A 722 -25.09 7.88 -3.86
CA SER A 722 -24.99 9.12 -3.08
C SER A 722 -23.85 10.03 -3.56
N ILE A 723 -24.03 11.31 -3.39
CA ILE A 723 -23.03 12.35 -3.67
C ILE A 723 -22.93 13.32 -2.49
N TRP A 724 -21.79 13.97 -2.35
CA TRP A 724 -21.67 15.17 -1.51
C TRP A 724 -22.29 16.35 -2.25
N ASN A 725 -23.55 16.63 -1.96
CA ASN A 725 -24.33 17.63 -2.69
C ASN A 725 -23.85 19.07 -2.40
N ARG A 726 -24.54 20.06 -2.95
CA ARG A 726 -24.17 21.48 -2.80
C ARG A 726 -24.15 21.97 -1.34
N LYS A 727 -24.88 21.29 -0.46
CA LYS A 727 -24.94 21.59 0.99
C LYS A 727 -23.97 20.76 1.82
N MET A 728 -23.07 20.01 1.21
CA MET A 728 -22.16 19.09 1.87
C MET A 728 -22.88 17.99 2.68
N GLN A 729 -23.99 17.50 2.16
CA GLN A 729 -24.70 16.33 2.68
C GLN A 729 -24.44 15.16 1.75
N PHE A 730 -24.11 13.99 2.29
CA PHE A 730 -23.93 12.76 1.53
C PHE A 730 -25.26 12.05 1.41
N ALA A 731 -25.86 12.13 0.24
CA ALA A 731 -27.19 11.56 -0.01
C ALA A 731 -27.42 11.34 -1.53
N PRO A 732 -28.32 10.41 -1.91
CA PRO A 732 -28.81 10.35 -3.27
C PRO A 732 -29.66 11.59 -3.57
N GLU A 733 -29.62 12.05 -4.83
CA GLU A 733 -30.46 13.15 -5.28
C GLU A 733 -31.23 12.77 -6.57
N GLU A 734 -32.38 13.42 -6.80
CA GLU A 734 -33.12 13.27 -8.04
C GLU A 734 -32.19 13.62 -9.22
N SER A 735 -31.89 12.61 -10.05
CA SER A 735 -30.89 12.75 -11.09
C SER A 735 -31.02 11.65 -12.14
N LYS A 736 -30.30 11.85 -13.23
CA LYS A 736 -30.06 10.87 -14.28
C LYS A 736 -28.61 10.44 -14.21
N VAL A 737 -28.38 9.14 -14.25
CA VAL A 737 -27.05 8.52 -14.19
C VAL A 737 -26.88 7.59 -15.39
N GLU A 738 -25.81 7.79 -16.15
CA GLU A 738 -25.38 6.82 -17.16
C GLU A 738 -24.59 5.70 -16.48
N LEU A 739 -24.81 4.46 -16.92
CA LEU A 739 -24.16 3.26 -16.45
C LEU A 739 -23.26 2.71 -17.57
N TYR A 740 -22.07 2.26 -17.22
CA TYR A 740 -21.15 1.61 -18.15
C TYR A 740 -20.64 0.31 -17.55
N VAL A 741 -20.76 -0.79 -18.29
CA VAL A 741 -20.08 -2.03 -17.98
C VAL A 741 -18.88 -2.16 -18.91
N GLU A 742 -17.72 -2.39 -18.31
CA GLU A 742 -16.48 -2.67 -19.03
C GLU A 742 -15.95 -4.06 -18.62
N GLU A 743 -15.31 -4.70 -19.56
CA GLU A 743 -14.53 -5.91 -19.33
C GLU A 743 -13.07 -5.57 -19.62
N SER A 744 -12.23 -5.59 -18.57
CA SER A 744 -10.80 -5.26 -18.66
C SER A 744 -10.50 -3.96 -19.40
N GLY A 745 -11.30 -2.91 -19.12
CA GLY A 745 -11.19 -1.58 -19.72
C GLY A 745 -11.80 -1.44 -21.12
N SER A 746 -12.43 -2.48 -21.64
CA SER A 746 -13.17 -2.44 -22.89
C SER A 746 -14.68 -2.29 -22.63
N LYS A 747 -15.30 -1.23 -23.12
CA LYS A 747 -16.72 -0.96 -22.95
C LYS A 747 -17.56 -2.03 -23.67
N VAL A 748 -18.36 -2.76 -22.91
CA VAL A 748 -19.22 -3.84 -23.43
C VAL A 748 -20.70 -3.47 -23.43
N TRP A 749 -21.11 -2.52 -22.58
CA TRP A 749 -22.48 -2.07 -22.48
C TRP A 749 -22.61 -0.67 -21.88
N ASN A 750 -23.71 0.02 -22.21
CA ASN A 750 -24.15 1.22 -21.52
C ASN A 750 -25.66 1.24 -21.34
N GLY A 751 -26.09 1.82 -20.24
CA GLY A 751 -27.47 2.00 -19.85
C GLY A 751 -27.72 3.33 -19.15
N GLU A 752 -28.92 3.50 -18.65
CA GLU A 752 -29.34 4.71 -17.97
C GLU A 752 -30.18 4.35 -16.75
N LEU A 753 -29.89 4.98 -15.62
CA LEU A 753 -30.67 4.86 -14.40
C LEU A 753 -31.21 6.23 -14.00
N LYS A 754 -32.51 6.29 -13.74
CA LYS A 754 -33.16 7.48 -13.19
C LYS A 754 -33.38 7.32 -11.69
N ILE A 755 -32.85 8.24 -10.91
CA ILE A 755 -33.10 8.33 -9.47
C ILE A 755 -34.27 9.31 -9.30
N THR A 756 -35.36 8.85 -8.68
CA THR A 756 -36.60 9.64 -8.48
C THR A 756 -36.86 9.89 -6.98
N LYS A 757 -37.72 10.84 -6.69
CA LYS A 757 -38.14 11.14 -5.32
C LYS A 757 -38.84 10.00 -4.65
#